data_3837fdd4f4b8122b0965d4982b205a2b
#
_entry.id   3837fdd4f4b8122b0965d4982b205a2b
#
_cell.length_a   1.000
_cell.length_b   1.000
_cell.length_c   1.000
_cell.angle_alpha   90.00
_cell.angle_beta   90.00
_cell.angle_gamma   90.00
#
_symmetry.space_group_name_H-M   'P 1'
#
loop_
_entity.id
_entity.type
_entity.pdbx_description
1 polymer ?
#
loop_
_entity_poly.entity_id
_entity_poly.type
_entity_poly.pdbx_seq_one_letter_code
_entity_poly.pdbx_strand_id
1 'polypeptide(L)'
;MRLYFRVLPAILLISVTAFGQKKKNDYTKLVNVFIGTGGHGHTYPGAVVPFGMVQLSPDTRLEGWDGCSGYYYTDTVVYGFSHTHLSGTGIADYCDVLFMPTTGEPQFKNNNYMSGFKKKNESASPGYYKTMLDKYNIGVELTATKRVGVHRYDYPSSKQANIIIDLQHRDEVLDSWIEVVNDHEIRGFRESKSWAQDQHLFFYAKFSKPFKTYGIALNDQVQQGKNKVQGKNVKMYIQFDNPGEVISKVGISSVSEEGALKNLDAEVPDFDFKKVEKDAKADWNKQLNKIQVEGGAPELSSQQKTNQYREGGYNSTGYNRPQQKKQPSITDWSKIKQTAFYTALYHCMIAPNVYSDVDGQYRGMDQKIHKADGFDYYTVFSLWDTFRAEDPLFTIIDRKRTTDFIKSFLAMYEQGGLLPIWPLASTETYCMVGNHSIPVIVDAYAKGIRDFDAEEAFKAMKAAVNRNQFGLDSYRKNGVVLADDEHESVSKTLDYAYDDWCIAQMAKMLNKPQDYADFIKRAQYWKNIYNDQTGFVQARVDGGWYAPFDPTDINNNFTEGNAWQYSFLMPQDVDGLINRMGGRDKFEAKLDELFTTDAKLSGRQQADVTGLIGQYAHGNEPSHHIAYLYNFTNSPEKTQSYINKILKEQYSILPDGLSGNEDCGQMSAWYVMSSLGIYAIAPGQTDYQVGFPQFDKATIYLENGKNFVITNSGAGVGFDNKFIQGMTLNKNPYNKLYIDDQTIQQGGEWDVLTGKLLNKLFTQELEKSSDGITDSLIVSNPYFLNATPTFKKPFDIQIKSFDKDAKIYYTTDGSTPNVSSTLYSSPVNISSNITIKAIAIKSGKASFVNEGRFFRIRDDIKLSLLTKFLPNYPAEGAESLIDGLHGTANWRLGHWQGYQGNDLVAVVDMGQAKPVKSVSLGTLQDSRAWIVFPKAVEYWTSDDGTNYKLVTSVNTKVDIKDLNVQTQDFKAELNTKARYIKVVAKQYGSLPDWHESKGQPSYIFADEINIE
;
A
#
# COMPACT_ATOMS: atom_id res chain seq x y z
N MET A 1 51.56 44.56 74.55
CA MET A 1 51.48 44.93 73.16
C MET A 1 50.46 44.04 72.54
N ARG A 2 49.22 44.55 72.39
CA ARG A 2 48.06 43.76 71.91
C ARG A 2 47.80 44.19 70.49
N LEU A 3 47.84 43.26 69.52
CA LEU A 3 47.41 43.40 68.11
C LEU A 3 45.91 43.03 68.01
N TYR A 4 45.11 43.95 67.51
CA TYR A 4 43.75 43.77 67.14
C TYR A 4 43.69 43.31 65.66
N PHE A 5 43.18 42.11 65.39
CA PHE A 5 42.71 41.70 64.08
C PHE A 5 41.27 42.17 63.87
N ARG A 6 41.06 43.01 62.88
CA ARG A 6 39.71 43.32 62.35
C ARG A 6 39.33 42.26 61.26
N VAL A 7 38.24 41.54 61.49
CA VAL A 7 37.62 40.65 60.51
C VAL A 7 36.60 41.45 59.75
N LEU A 8 36.75 41.62 58.42
CA LEU A 8 35.71 42.13 57.52
C LEU A 8 34.81 40.94 57.06
N PRO A 9 33.47 41.07 57.10
CA PRO A 9 32.60 40.05 56.49
C PRO A 9 32.52 40.27 54.97
N ALA A 10 32.96 39.28 54.20
CA ALA A 10 32.72 39.23 52.76
C ALA A 10 31.24 38.87 52.49
N ILE A 11 30.50 39.81 51.95
CA ILE A 11 29.16 39.61 51.48
C ILE A 11 29.27 38.90 50.11
N LEU A 12 28.93 37.61 50.07
CA LEU A 12 28.81 36.81 48.81
C LEU A 12 27.48 37.20 48.16
N LEU A 13 27.51 38.01 47.11
CA LEU A 13 26.36 38.21 46.20
C LEU A 13 26.19 36.95 45.35
N ILE A 14 25.24 36.09 45.73
CA ILE A 14 24.76 35.02 44.86
C ILE A 14 23.83 35.65 43.81
N SER A 15 24.37 35.88 42.61
CA SER A 15 23.57 36.20 41.43
C SER A 15 22.78 34.95 41.05
N VAL A 16 21.52 34.88 41.48
CA VAL A 16 20.54 33.92 40.96
C VAL A 16 20.25 34.33 39.50
N THR A 17 20.97 33.75 38.54
CA THR A 17 20.56 33.81 37.18
C THR A 17 19.27 33.00 37.07
N ALA A 18 18.13 33.73 37.03
CA ALA A 18 16.85 33.13 36.64
C ALA A 18 17.00 32.61 35.20
N PHE A 19 17.28 31.30 35.05
CA PHE A 19 17.02 30.63 33.82
C PHE A 19 15.51 30.73 33.54
N GLY A 20 15.13 31.67 32.70
CA GLY A 20 13.77 31.76 32.16
C GLY A 20 13.52 30.41 31.47
N GLN A 21 12.62 29.60 32.03
CA GLN A 21 12.10 28.44 31.34
C GLN A 21 11.58 28.94 29.99
N LYS A 22 12.30 28.63 28.90
CA LYS A 22 11.78 28.79 27.54
C LYS A 22 10.43 28.05 27.52
N LYS A 23 9.35 28.78 27.26
CA LYS A 23 8.02 28.25 27.13
C LYS A 23 8.12 27.12 26.08
N LYS A 24 7.97 25.84 26.47
CA LYS A 24 7.96 24.73 25.55
C LYS A 24 6.84 24.98 24.54
N ASN A 25 7.21 25.04 23.27
CA ASN A 25 6.21 25.18 22.20
C ASN A 25 5.25 23.98 22.23
N ASP A 26 3.98 24.23 22.00
CA ASP A 26 2.92 23.23 21.94
C ASP A 26 2.53 23.02 20.46
N TYR A 27 3.23 22.11 19.78
CA TYR A 27 3.03 21.81 18.37
C TYR A 27 1.76 21.00 18.09
N THR A 28 1.14 20.38 19.11
CA THR A 28 -0.14 19.70 18.95
C THR A 28 -1.24 20.65 18.50
N LYS A 29 -1.10 21.95 18.72
CA LYS A 29 -2.03 22.98 18.26
C LYS A 29 -1.95 23.26 16.76
N LEU A 30 -0.90 22.79 16.09
CA LEU A 30 -0.70 22.92 14.65
C LEU A 30 -1.18 21.68 13.90
N VAL A 31 -1.52 20.59 14.59
CA VAL A 31 -2.07 19.38 13.97
C VAL A 31 -3.57 19.56 13.73
N ASN A 32 -4.01 19.25 12.51
CA ASN A 32 -5.42 19.13 12.14
C ASN A 32 -5.71 17.65 11.77
N VAL A 33 -6.15 16.86 12.73
CA VAL A 33 -6.40 15.42 12.59
C VAL A 33 -7.53 15.08 11.58
N PHE A 34 -8.22 16.08 11.04
CA PHE A 34 -9.23 15.87 10.00
C PHE A 34 -8.67 15.89 8.58
N ILE A 35 -7.39 16.24 8.36
CA ILE A 35 -6.77 16.11 7.04
C ILE A 35 -6.71 14.62 6.66
N GLY A 36 -7.14 14.28 5.44
CA GLY A 36 -7.19 12.90 4.96
C GLY A 36 -8.43 12.10 5.37
N THR A 37 -9.33 12.67 6.20
CA THR A 37 -10.57 11.99 6.61
C THR A 37 -11.71 12.11 5.59
N GLY A 38 -11.46 12.75 4.46
CA GLY A 38 -12.33 12.87 3.30
C GLY A 38 -11.54 12.68 2.02
N GLY A 39 -12.22 12.65 0.87
CA GLY A 39 -11.57 12.24 -0.38
C GLY A 39 -11.10 10.79 -0.28
N HIS A 40 -9.87 10.53 -0.68
CA HIS A 40 -9.25 9.19 -0.71
C HIS A 40 -8.10 9.04 0.32
N GLY A 41 -8.04 9.89 1.34
CA GLY A 41 -6.95 9.83 2.34
C GLY A 41 -7.07 8.69 3.35
N HIS A 42 -8.28 8.20 3.60
CA HIS A 42 -8.60 7.06 4.49
C HIS A 42 -8.04 7.16 5.92
N THR A 43 -7.87 8.39 6.44
CA THR A 43 -7.47 8.61 7.84
C THR A 43 -8.68 8.74 8.77
N TYR A 44 -8.46 8.76 10.07
CA TYR A 44 -9.50 8.92 11.09
C TYR A 44 -9.12 9.98 12.14
N PRO A 45 -10.10 10.67 12.77
CA PRO A 45 -9.83 11.77 13.72
C PRO A 45 -9.75 11.33 15.18
N GLY A 46 -9.72 10.04 15.47
CA GLY A 46 -9.85 9.49 16.81
C GLY A 46 -8.69 9.77 17.76
N ALA A 47 -8.86 9.38 19.01
CA ALA A 47 -7.84 9.49 20.04
C ALA A 47 -6.84 8.34 19.92
N VAL A 48 -5.59 8.67 19.62
CA VAL A 48 -4.46 7.75 19.53
C VAL A 48 -3.22 8.41 20.14
N VAL A 49 -2.31 7.64 20.70
CA VAL A 49 -0.97 8.09 21.06
C VAL A 49 0.06 7.58 20.04
N PRO A 50 1.26 8.16 19.95
CA PRO A 50 2.24 7.73 18.96
C PRO A 50 2.47 6.22 18.99
N PHE A 51 2.26 5.55 17.84
CA PHE A 51 2.42 4.10 17.65
C PHE A 51 1.59 3.23 18.59
N GLY A 52 0.45 3.73 19.11
CA GLY A 52 -0.37 3.01 20.07
C GLY A 52 -1.05 1.77 19.50
N MET A 53 -1.28 0.74 20.34
CA MET A 53 -2.11 -0.43 20.04
C MET A 53 -3.59 -0.04 19.95
N VAL A 54 -4.01 1.00 20.68
CA VAL A 54 -5.37 1.53 20.67
C VAL A 54 -5.49 2.72 19.72
N GLN A 55 -6.46 2.63 18.81
CA GLN A 55 -6.91 3.71 17.94
C GLN A 55 -8.40 3.91 18.20
N LEU A 56 -8.72 4.73 19.23
CA LEU A 56 -10.10 4.92 19.67
C LEU A 56 -10.79 6.01 18.85
N SER A 57 -11.66 5.62 17.91
CA SER A 57 -12.25 6.53 16.93
C SER A 57 -13.74 6.29 16.73
N PRO A 58 -14.51 7.30 16.27
CA PRO A 58 -15.89 7.10 15.86
C PRO A 58 -15.98 6.30 14.54
N ASP A 59 -16.96 5.39 14.48
CA ASP A 59 -17.35 4.68 13.28
C ASP A 59 -18.58 5.33 12.65
N THR A 60 -18.41 5.91 11.46
CA THR A 60 -19.48 6.62 10.74
C THR A 60 -19.93 5.88 9.48
N ARG A 61 -19.16 4.86 9.02
CA ARG A 61 -19.46 4.00 7.89
C ARG A 61 -19.27 2.53 8.22
N LEU A 62 -20.12 1.69 7.65
CA LEU A 62 -20.02 0.24 7.77
C LEU A 62 -19.46 -0.41 6.50
N GLU A 63 -19.57 0.25 5.37
CA GLU A 63 -19.25 -0.27 4.04
C GLU A 63 -18.64 0.83 3.15
N GLY A 64 -18.00 0.42 2.06
CA GLY A 64 -17.47 1.29 1.02
C GLY A 64 -16.00 1.63 1.20
N TRP A 65 -15.30 1.76 0.06
CA TRP A 65 -13.87 1.99 -0.01
C TRP A 65 -13.45 3.28 0.73
N ASP A 66 -14.12 4.40 0.48
CA ASP A 66 -13.82 5.68 1.16
C ASP A 66 -14.04 5.67 2.67
N GLY A 67 -14.74 4.67 3.20
CA GLY A 67 -15.03 4.51 4.63
C GLY A 67 -14.20 3.41 5.30
N CYS A 68 -13.16 2.89 4.66
CA CYS A 68 -12.38 1.75 5.14
C CYS A 68 -11.73 1.98 6.51
N SER A 69 -11.35 3.22 6.85
CA SER A 69 -10.85 3.59 8.18
C SER A 69 -11.92 3.70 9.29
N GLY A 70 -13.20 3.42 8.99
CA GLY A 70 -14.32 3.57 9.93
C GLY A 70 -14.98 4.95 9.91
N TYR A 71 -14.26 5.99 9.58
CA TYR A 71 -14.74 7.37 9.59
C TYR A 71 -14.67 8.02 8.21
N TYR A 72 -15.68 8.82 7.87
CA TYR A 72 -15.63 9.69 6.71
C TYR A 72 -16.20 11.09 7.04
N TYR A 73 -15.47 12.16 6.69
CA TYR A 73 -15.73 13.52 7.14
C TYR A 73 -17.13 14.04 6.85
N THR A 74 -17.73 13.70 5.72
CA THR A 74 -19.05 14.20 5.31
C THR A 74 -20.22 13.46 5.95
N ASP A 75 -19.95 12.38 6.69
CA ASP A 75 -21.00 11.60 7.33
C ASP A 75 -21.67 12.38 8.47
N THR A 76 -22.92 12.05 8.71
CA THR A 76 -23.77 12.72 9.70
C THR A 76 -24.32 11.77 10.75
N VAL A 77 -23.95 10.49 10.68
CA VAL A 77 -24.32 9.46 11.64
C VAL A 77 -23.08 8.81 12.22
N VAL A 78 -23.16 8.32 13.45
CA VAL A 78 -22.15 7.53 14.14
C VAL A 78 -22.81 6.27 14.70
N TYR A 79 -22.14 5.13 14.51
CA TYR A 79 -22.59 3.82 15.00
C TYR A 79 -22.03 3.51 16.38
N GLY A 80 -20.90 4.09 16.73
CA GLY A 80 -20.24 3.95 18.02
C GLY A 80 -18.78 4.35 17.94
N PHE A 81 -17.99 3.87 18.90
CA PHE A 81 -16.58 4.16 19.06
C PHE A 81 -15.83 2.84 19.26
N SER A 82 -15.09 2.39 18.27
CA SER A 82 -14.29 1.17 18.34
C SER A 82 -12.84 1.46 18.72
N HIS A 83 -12.09 0.43 19.13
CA HIS A 83 -10.79 0.58 19.78
C HIS A 83 -9.61 0.38 18.84
N THR A 84 -9.85 -0.12 17.64
CA THR A 84 -8.83 -0.36 16.61
C THR A 84 -9.26 0.21 15.28
N HIS A 85 -8.35 0.85 14.55
CA HIS A 85 -8.57 1.40 13.21
C HIS A 85 -7.29 1.35 12.39
N LEU A 86 -7.39 1.13 11.07
CA LEU A 86 -6.31 1.33 10.13
C LEU A 86 -6.29 2.76 9.61
N SER A 87 -5.11 3.34 9.43
CA SER A 87 -4.94 4.69 8.90
C SER A 87 -4.35 4.65 7.50
N GLY A 88 -5.07 5.23 6.53
CA GLY A 88 -4.55 5.44 5.19
C GLY A 88 -4.66 4.24 4.25
N THR A 89 -5.13 3.10 4.70
CA THR A 89 -5.24 1.89 3.86
C THR A 89 -6.48 1.93 2.97
N GLY A 90 -6.40 1.35 1.77
CA GLY A 90 -7.55 1.20 0.86
C GLY A 90 -8.45 0.01 1.21
N ILE A 91 -8.30 -0.62 2.37
CA ILE A 91 -9.07 -1.79 2.78
C ILE A 91 -9.64 -1.64 4.18
N ALA A 92 -10.83 -2.21 4.38
CA ALA A 92 -11.49 -2.23 5.68
C ALA A 92 -11.04 -3.45 6.48
N ASP A 93 -10.48 -3.19 7.66
CA ASP A 93 -10.17 -4.18 8.69
C ASP A 93 -10.20 -3.49 10.05
N TYR A 94 -10.12 -4.23 11.15
CA TYR A 94 -10.20 -3.69 12.50
C TYR A 94 -11.61 -3.16 12.86
N CYS A 95 -11.70 -2.02 13.52
CA CYS A 95 -12.92 -1.49 14.14
C CYS A 95 -13.48 -2.42 15.22
N ASP A 96 -12.59 -2.99 16.04
CA ASP A 96 -12.95 -3.97 17.07
C ASP A 96 -13.52 -3.34 18.32
N VAL A 97 -14.42 -4.10 18.97
CA VAL A 97 -14.98 -3.79 20.31
C VAL A 97 -15.63 -2.41 20.35
N LEU A 98 -16.75 -2.28 19.63
CA LEU A 98 -17.50 -1.04 19.54
C LEU A 98 -18.27 -0.75 20.85
N PHE A 99 -18.13 0.49 21.37
CA PHE A 99 -18.91 1.02 22.47
C PHE A 99 -19.84 2.14 21.97
N MET A 100 -21.14 2.06 22.30
CA MET A 100 -22.11 3.09 21.94
C MET A 100 -22.98 3.48 23.14
N PRO A 101 -22.83 4.71 23.68
CA PRO A 101 -23.68 5.19 24.75
C PRO A 101 -25.07 5.58 24.21
N THR A 102 -26.13 5.15 24.90
CA THR A 102 -27.53 5.37 24.52
C THR A 102 -28.42 5.67 25.72
N THR A 103 -29.65 6.10 25.47
CA THR A 103 -30.69 6.21 26.50
C THR A 103 -31.99 5.52 26.03
N GLY A 104 -32.79 5.04 26.96
CA GLY A 104 -34.04 4.31 26.68
C GLY A 104 -33.83 2.80 26.56
N GLU A 105 -34.76 2.12 25.91
CA GLU A 105 -34.68 0.66 25.72
C GLU A 105 -33.47 0.25 24.87
N PRO A 106 -32.62 -0.69 25.34
CA PRO A 106 -31.47 -1.13 24.63
C PRO A 106 -31.79 -1.71 23.24
N GLN A 107 -31.01 -1.39 22.23
CA GLN A 107 -31.17 -1.84 20.87
C GLN A 107 -29.88 -2.53 20.41
N PHE A 108 -29.97 -3.58 19.57
CA PHE A 108 -28.80 -4.33 19.13
C PHE A 108 -28.51 -4.23 17.63
N LYS A 109 -29.45 -3.68 16.83
CA LYS A 109 -29.18 -3.45 15.39
C LYS A 109 -28.56 -2.08 15.18
N ASN A 110 -27.51 -2.01 14.34
CA ASN A 110 -26.79 -0.78 14.03
C ASN A 110 -27.71 0.41 13.72
N ASN A 111 -28.66 0.23 12.81
CA ASN A 111 -29.61 1.26 12.40
C ASN A 111 -30.54 1.73 13.54
N ASN A 112 -30.71 0.91 14.59
CA ASN A 112 -31.55 1.25 15.72
C ASN A 112 -30.80 2.00 16.82
N TYR A 113 -29.54 1.67 17.08
CA TYR A 113 -28.75 2.35 18.12
C TYR A 113 -27.88 3.50 17.58
N MET A 114 -27.63 3.64 16.28
CA MET A 114 -26.90 4.77 15.72
C MET A 114 -27.47 6.12 16.12
N SER A 115 -26.65 7.17 16.12
CA SER A 115 -27.07 8.54 16.38
C SER A 115 -26.60 9.48 15.28
N GLY A 116 -27.42 10.49 14.98
CA GLY A 116 -26.93 11.66 14.27
C GLY A 116 -25.92 12.45 15.10
N PHE A 117 -25.02 13.17 14.45
CA PHE A 117 -24.10 14.14 15.04
C PHE A 117 -23.86 15.31 14.09
N LYS A 118 -23.34 16.42 14.61
CA LYS A 118 -23.11 17.65 13.84
C LYS A 118 -21.66 18.06 13.91
N LYS A 119 -21.04 18.36 12.78
CA LYS A 119 -19.65 18.83 12.69
C LYS A 119 -19.33 20.03 13.58
N LYS A 120 -20.29 20.94 13.81
CA LYS A 120 -20.10 22.08 14.73
C LYS A 120 -19.90 21.68 16.21
N ASN A 121 -20.33 20.46 16.57
CA ASN A 121 -20.21 19.90 17.93
C ASN A 121 -19.06 18.88 18.02
N GLU A 122 -18.37 18.63 16.91
CA GLU A 122 -17.24 17.74 16.80
C GLU A 122 -15.93 18.53 16.93
N SER A 123 -15.00 17.99 17.70
CA SER A 123 -13.65 18.52 17.80
C SER A 123 -12.67 17.40 18.10
N ALA A 124 -11.47 17.49 17.51
CA ALA A 124 -10.42 16.52 17.75
C ALA A 124 -9.05 17.20 17.74
N SER A 125 -8.10 16.58 18.41
CA SER A 125 -6.69 16.96 18.46
C SER A 125 -5.85 15.73 18.81
N PRO A 126 -4.52 15.74 18.63
CA PRO A 126 -3.72 14.58 18.97
C PRO A 126 -4.00 14.04 20.39
N GLY A 127 -4.43 12.77 20.46
CA GLY A 127 -4.80 12.09 21.70
C GLY A 127 -6.18 12.40 22.26
N TYR A 128 -7.02 13.13 21.54
CA TYR A 128 -8.35 13.53 22.03
C TYR A 128 -9.39 13.69 20.92
N TYR A 129 -10.61 13.19 21.18
CA TYR A 129 -11.78 13.37 20.33
C TYR A 129 -13.01 13.73 21.17
N LYS A 130 -13.92 14.52 20.59
CA LYS A 130 -15.19 14.91 21.23
C LYS A 130 -16.31 15.07 20.23
N THR A 131 -17.53 14.63 20.62
CA THR A 131 -18.76 14.87 19.85
C THR A 131 -20.01 14.90 20.76
N MET A 132 -21.16 15.22 20.18
CA MET A 132 -22.48 15.16 20.81
C MET A 132 -23.39 14.22 19.98
N LEU A 133 -23.96 13.22 20.62
CA LEU A 133 -24.94 12.32 20.04
C LEU A 133 -26.31 12.95 20.05
N ASP A 134 -26.81 13.44 18.91
CA ASP A 134 -28.03 14.22 18.80
C ASP A 134 -29.29 13.43 19.25
N LYS A 135 -29.37 12.13 18.91
CA LYS A 135 -30.50 11.25 19.25
C LYS A 135 -30.68 11.06 20.76
N TYR A 136 -29.58 10.97 21.49
CA TYR A 136 -29.55 10.63 22.90
C TYR A 136 -29.23 11.82 23.82
N ASN A 137 -28.80 12.93 23.22
CA ASN A 137 -28.31 14.10 23.94
C ASN A 137 -27.17 13.73 24.93
N ILE A 138 -26.19 12.92 24.44
CA ILE A 138 -25.05 12.45 25.23
C ILE A 138 -23.78 13.12 24.69
N GLY A 139 -23.04 13.79 25.59
CA GLY A 139 -21.68 14.23 25.31
C GLY A 139 -20.70 13.06 25.37
N VAL A 140 -19.85 12.91 24.33
CA VAL A 140 -18.81 11.89 24.26
C VAL A 140 -17.46 12.56 24.15
N GLU A 141 -16.52 12.17 25.01
CA GLU A 141 -15.12 12.53 24.91
C GLU A 141 -14.26 11.26 24.98
N LEU A 142 -13.22 11.20 24.16
CA LEU A 142 -12.32 10.04 24.03
C LEU A 142 -10.88 10.50 24.23
N THR A 143 -10.08 9.65 24.90
CA THR A 143 -8.62 9.75 24.96
C THR A 143 -8.01 8.36 25.04
N ALA A 144 -6.70 8.21 24.91
CA ALA A 144 -6.05 6.92 24.91
C ALA A 144 -4.65 6.97 25.53
N THR A 145 -4.18 5.82 25.99
CA THR A 145 -2.77 5.47 26.16
C THR A 145 -2.34 4.46 25.07
N LYS A 146 -1.16 3.87 25.19
CA LYS A 146 -0.71 2.89 24.18
C LYS A 146 -1.67 1.70 24.04
N ARG A 147 -2.25 1.20 25.16
CA ARG A 147 -3.01 -0.04 25.21
C ARG A 147 -4.40 0.10 25.82
N VAL A 148 -4.78 1.32 26.20
CA VAL A 148 -6.05 1.57 26.90
C VAL A 148 -6.80 2.73 26.25
N GLY A 149 -8.02 2.46 25.81
CA GLY A 149 -8.98 3.48 25.41
C GLY A 149 -9.77 4.00 26.62
N VAL A 150 -9.96 5.31 26.73
CA VAL A 150 -10.72 5.92 27.80
C VAL A 150 -11.83 6.79 27.23
N HIS A 151 -13.07 6.44 27.60
CA HIS A 151 -14.27 7.16 27.20
C HIS A 151 -14.81 7.95 28.37
N ARG A 152 -15.33 9.15 28.12
CA ARG A 152 -16.13 9.92 29.05
C ARG A 152 -17.46 10.24 28.41
N TYR A 153 -18.53 9.79 29.04
CA TYR A 153 -19.91 10.02 28.63
C TYR A 153 -20.63 10.92 29.61
N ASP A 154 -21.22 11.97 29.07
CA ASP A 154 -22.05 12.90 29.85
C ASP A 154 -23.53 12.68 29.49
N TYR A 155 -24.23 11.97 30.37
CA TYR A 155 -25.63 11.57 30.16
C TYR A 155 -26.59 12.63 30.62
N PRO A 156 -27.71 12.87 29.89
CA PRO A 156 -28.85 13.56 30.42
C PRO A 156 -29.50 12.74 31.57
N SER A 157 -30.36 13.35 32.37
CA SER A 157 -31.12 12.63 33.40
C SER A 157 -31.92 11.48 32.74
N SER A 158 -31.56 10.23 33.03
CA SER A 158 -32.20 9.04 32.49
C SER A 158 -32.04 7.86 33.44
N LYS A 159 -33.15 7.15 33.73
CA LYS A 159 -33.11 5.86 34.44
C LYS A 159 -32.66 4.68 33.59
N GLN A 160 -32.56 4.91 32.29
CA GLN A 160 -32.10 3.92 31.29
C GLN A 160 -30.96 4.54 30.50
N ALA A 161 -29.85 4.82 31.14
CA ALA A 161 -28.60 5.23 30.50
C ALA A 161 -27.76 3.96 30.20
N ASN A 162 -27.51 3.67 28.93
CA ASN A 162 -26.87 2.42 28.56
C ASN A 162 -25.53 2.66 27.88
N ILE A 163 -24.67 1.65 27.91
CA ILE A 163 -23.60 1.44 26.94
C ILE A 163 -23.89 0.14 26.22
N ILE A 164 -24.01 0.19 24.89
CA ILE A 164 -24.07 -0.99 24.03
C ILE A 164 -22.62 -1.37 23.69
N ILE A 165 -22.29 -2.64 23.85
CA ILE A 165 -21.03 -3.23 23.41
C ILE A 165 -21.37 -4.19 22.27
N ASP A 166 -20.78 -3.95 21.09
CA ASP A 166 -21.04 -4.74 19.88
C ASP A 166 -19.73 -5.40 19.40
N LEU A 167 -19.66 -6.74 19.48
CA LEU A 167 -18.54 -7.54 19.00
C LEU A 167 -18.73 -8.02 17.56
N GLN A 168 -19.92 -7.85 16.98
CA GLN A 168 -20.20 -8.22 15.59
C GLN A 168 -19.91 -7.07 14.61
N HIS A 169 -19.60 -5.89 15.14
CA HIS A 169 -19.40 -4.71 14.32
C HIS A 169 -18.34 -4.94 13.23
N ARG A 170 -18.71 -4.63 11.98
CA ARG A 170 -17.99 -4.46 10.76
C ARG A 170 -17.54 -5.75 10.02
N ASP A 171 -16.49 -6.46 10.41
CA ASP A 171 -15.94 -7.59 9.67
C ASP A 171 -16.50 -8.97 10.08
N GLU A 172 -16.05 -10.06 9.45
CA GLU A 172 -16.53 -11.41 9.77
C GLU A 172 -15.99 -11.87 11.13
N VAL A 173 -16.91 -12.07 12.10
CA VAL A 173 -16.56 -12.66 13.39
C VAL A 173 -16.54 -14.19 13.27
N LEU A 174 -15.40 -14.78 13.66
CA LEU A 174 -15.22 -16.25 13.72
C LEU A 174 -15.75 -16.80 15.04
N ASP A 175 -15.37 -16.15 16.15
CA ASP A 175 -15.89 -16.41 17.50
C ASP A 175 -15.80 -15.15 18.36
N SER A 176 -16.68 -15.04 19.37
CA SER A 176 -16.59 -13.95 20.34
C SER A 176 -17.30 -14.34 21.64
N TRP A 177 -16.92 -13.71 22.74
CA TRP A 177 -17.64 -13.83 24.00
C TRP A 177 -17.51 -12.59 24.85
N ILE A 178 -18.54 -12.35 25.70
CA ILE A 178 -18.54 -11.33 26.76
C ILE A 178 -18.91 -11.99 28.08
N GLU A 179 -18.22 -11.57 29.17
CA GLU A 179 -18.48 -12.00 30.53
C GLU A 179 -18.57 -10.79 31.46
N VAL A 180 -19.59 -10.77 32.31
CA VAL A 180 -19.74 -9.83 33.42
C VAL A 180 -18.96 -10.37 34.61
N VAL A 181 -17.94 -9.63 35.06
CA VAL A 181 -17.11 -9.98 36.21
C VAL A 181 -17.78 -9.54 37.52
N ASN A 182 -18.23 -8.26 37.56
CA ASN A 182 -19.01 -7.68 38.65
C ASN A 182 -19.80 -6.47 38.11
N ASP A 183 -20.39 -5.67 39.01
CA ASP A 183 -21.21 -4.50 38.62
C ASP A 183 -20.41 -3.28 38.08
N HIS A 184 -19.08 -3.38 38.00
CA HIS A 184 -18.20 -2.35 37.44
C HIS A 184 -17.30 -2.87 36.31
N GLU A 185 -17.26 -4.20 36.06
CA GLU A 185 -16.24 -4.82 35.21
C GLU A 185 -16.83 -5.86 34.27
N ILE A 186 -16.39 -5.79 33.02
CA ILE A 186 -16.66 -6.80 32.00
C ILE A 186 -15.35 -7.17 31.30
N ARG A 187 -15.32 -8.37 30.72
CA ARG A 187 -14.21 -8.83 29.85
C ARG A 187 -14.76 -9.58 28.66
N GLY A 188 -13.96 -9.71 27.63
CA GLY A 188 -14.39 -10.41 26.42
C GLY A 188 -13.27 -10.69 25.46
N PHE A 189 -13.69 -11.30 24.37
CA PHE A 189 -12.84 -11.74 23.29
C PHE A 189 -13.56 -11.60 21.95
N ARG A 190 -12.82 -11.28 20.93
CA ARG A 190 -13.26 -11.27 19.54
C ARG A 190 -12.19 -11.90 18.67
N GLU A 191 -12.57 -12.92 17.91
CA GLU A 191 -11.81 -13.50 16.82
C GLU A 191 -12.49 -13.14 15.52
N SER A 192 -11.76 -12.55 14.60
CA SER A 192 -12.31 -12.02 13.35
C SER A 192 -11.44 -12.34 12.16
N LYS A 193 -12.05 -12.20 10.99
CA LYS A 193 -11.41 -12.43 9.71
C LYS A 193 -11.86 -11.35 8.73
N SER A 194 -10.88 -10.69 8.15
CA SER A 194 -11.01 -9.84 6.99
C SER A 194 -9.70 -9.93 6.20
N TRP A 195 -8.96 -8.87 6.07
CA TRP A 195 -7.61 -8.87 5.51
C TRP A 195 -6.65 -9.65 6.41
N ALA A 196 -6.67 -9.38 7.72
CA ALA A 196 -6.12 -10.30 8.70
C ALA A 196 -6.96 -11.59 8.73
N GLN A 197 -6.35 -12.74 8.43
CA GLN A 197 -7.09 -14.00 8.26
C GLN A 197 -7.53 -14.65 9.57
N ASP A 198 -6.89 -14.28 10.68
CA ASP A 198 -7.13 -14.82 12.01
C ASP A 198 -6.63 -13.81 13.07
N GLN A 199 -7.50 -12.85 13.41
CA GLN A 199 -7.20 -11.79 14.38
C GLN A 199 -7.84 -12.11 15.73
N HIS A 200 -7.02 -12.11 16.77
CA HIS A 200 -7.43 -12.29 18.15
C HIS A 200 -7.34 -10.99 18.93
N LEU A 201 -8.43 -10.54 19.53
CA LEU A 201 -8.47 -9.38 20.40
C LEU A 201 -9.22 -9.68 21.68
N PHE A 202 -8.52 -9.61 22.80
CA PHE A 202 -9.08 -9.66 24.15
C PHE A 202 -9.25 -8.24 24.68
N PHE A 203 -10.29 -8.04 25.51
CA PHE A 203 -10.47 -6.76 26.18
C PHE A 203 -10.88 -6.94 27.63
N TYR A 204 -10.55 -5.95 28.45
CA TYR A 204 -11.02 -5.79 29.82
C TYR A 204 -11.47 -4.35 30.03
N ALA A 205 -12.75 -4.18 30.47
CA ALA A 205 -13.31 -2.85 30.67
C ALA A 205 -13.75 -2.62 32.13
N LYS A 206 -13.42 -1.45 32.68
CA LYS A 206 -13.85 -0.98 34.00
C LYS A 206 -14.64 0.32 33.86
N PHE A 207 -15.69 0.44 34.68
CA PHE A 207 -16.59 1.61 34.68
C PHE A 207 -16.51 2.34 36.00
N SER A 208 -16.54 3.70 35.96
CA SER A 208 -16.43 4.54 37.13
C SER A 208 -17.64 4.49 38.06
N LYS A 209 -18.75 3.92 37.61
CA LYS A 209 -20.00 3.74 38.34
C LYS A 209 -20.55 2.33 38.18
N PRO A 210 -21.24 1.78 39.22
CA PRO A 210 -21.88 0.49 39.09
C PRO A 210 -23.05 0.54 38.10
N PHE A 211 -23.14 -0.44 37.21
CA PHE A 211 -24.35 -0.62 36.42
C PHE A 211 -25.40 -1.41 37.22
N LYS A 212 -26.64 -1.04 37.05
CA LYS A 212 -27.78 -1.61 37.79
C LYS A 212 -28.29 -2.91 37.19
N THR A 213 -28.27 -3.01 35.87
CA THR A 213 -28.70 -4.17 35.09
C THR A 213 -27.85 -4.31 33.84
N TYR A 214 -27.86 -5.51 33.28
CA TYR A 214 -27.22 -5.83 32.03
C TYR A 214 -27.99 -6.91 31.28
N GLY A 215 -27.73 -7.05 29.99
CA GLY A 215 -28.18 -8.18 29.18
C GLY A 215 -27.17 -8.48 28.07
N ILE A 216 -26.81 -9.75 27.95
CA ILE A 216 -25.94 -10.22 26.85
C ILE A 216 -26.84 -10.89 25.82
N ALA A 217 -26.74 -10.45 24.57
CA ALA A 217 -27.53 -10.97 23.45
C ALA A 217 -26.66 -11.86 22.55
N LEU A 218 -27.26 -12.93 22.07
CA LEU A 218 -26.78 -13.76 20.97
C LEU A 218 -27.79 -13.63 19.82
N ASN A 219 -27.32 -13.26 18.62
CA ASN A 219 -28.18 -13.02 17.47
C ASN A 219 -29.31 -12.01 17.79
N ASP A 220 -28.95 -10.90 18.43
CA ASP A 220 -29.85 -9.82 18.88
C ASP A 220 -30.91 -10.22 19.91
N GLN A 221 -30.81 -11.44 20.50
CA GLN A 221 -31.74 -11.92 21.53
C GLN A 221 -31.05 -12.08 22.87
N VAL A 222 -31.55 -11.35 23.89
CA VAL A 222 -30.97 -11.38 25.25
C VAL A 222 -31.09 -12.77 25.87
N GLN A 223 -29.98 -13.30 26.33
CA GLN A 223 -29.87 -14.60 27.02
C GLN A 223 -30.10 -14.39 28.52
N GLN A 224 -31.31 -14.65 28.95
CA GLN A 224 -31.78 -14.39 30.34
C GLN A 224 -30.91 -15.12 31.40
N GLY A 225 -30.47 -14.36 32.43
CA GLY A 225 -29.76 -14.87 33.58
C GLY A 225 -28.34 -15.36 33.29
N LYS A 226 -27.78 -15.11 32.11
CA LYS A 226 -26.40 -15.42 31.74
C LYS A 226 -25.46 -14.26 32.06
N ASN A 227 -24.34 -14.57 32.72
CA ASN A 227 -23.22 -13.62 32.91
C ASN A 227 -22.12 -13.80 31.87
N LYS A 228 -22.15 -14.87 31.06
CA LYS A 228 -21.24 -15.14 29.94
C LYS A 228 -22.03 -15.71 28.76
N VAL A 229 -21.79 -15.20 27.57
CA VAL A 229 -22.36 -15.70 26.32
C VAL A 229 -21.26 -15.72 25.25
N GLN A 230 -21.24 -16.78 24.44
CA GLN A 230 -20.27 -17.00 23.37
C GLN A 230 -20.99 -17.26 22.03
N GLY A 231 -20.42 -16.80 20.93
CA GLY A 231 -20.89 -17.02 19.56
C GLY A 231 -20.43 -15.94 18.61
N LYS A 232 -20.84 -16.03 17.34
CA LYS A 232 -20.40 -15.07 16.29
C LYS A 232 -21.03 -13.68 16.39
N ASN A 233 -22.29 -13.59 16.86
CA ASN A 233 -23.01 -12.31 16.99
C ASN A 233 -23.36 -12.10 18.45
N VAL A 234 -22.36 -11.71 19.25
CA VAL A 234 -22.51 -11.38 20.66
C VAL A 234 -22.49 -9.86 20.85
N LYS A 235 -23.52 -9.37 21.51
CA LYS A 235 -23.67 -7.97 21.89
C LYS A 235 -24.10 -7.87 23.34
N MET A 236 -23.89 -6.72 23.96
CA MET A 236 -24.26 -6.50 25.34
C MET A 236 -24.79 -5.10 25.53
N TYR A 237 -25.70 -4.93 26.48
CA TYR A 237 -25.92 -3.64 27.14
C TYR A 237 -25.60 -3.71 28.62
N ILE A 238 -25.07 -2.63 29.15
CA ILE A 238 -25.04 -2.35 30.59
C ILE A 238 -25.86 -1.08 30.83
N GLN A 239 -26.62 -1.00 31.91
CA GLN A 239 -27.54 0.07 32.16
C GLN A 239 -27.34 0.71 33.54
N PHE A 240 -27.26 2.03 33.58
CA PHE A 240 -27.09 2.86 34.74
C PHE A 240 -28.41 3.63 35.06
N ASP A 241 -28.59 4.00 36.31
CA ASP A 241 -29.73 4.84 36.77
C ASP A 241 -29.27 6.25 37.11
N ASN A 242 -29.62 7.23 36.29
CA ASN A 242 -29.23 8.64 36.44
C ASN A 242 -27.73 8.89 36.73
N PRO A 243 -26.82 8.34 35.90
CA PRO A 243 -25.39 8.33 36.24
C PRO A 243 -24.75 9.75 36.19
N GLY A 244 -25.31 10.64 35.33
CA GLY A 244 -24.61 11.86 34.91
C GLY A 244 -23.36 11.50 34.13
N GLU A 245 -22.19 11.78 34.66
CA GLU A 245 -20.92 11.35 34.00
C GLU A 245 -20.59 9.86 34.26
N VAL A 246 -20.20 9.15 33.22
CA VAL A 246 -19.60 7.80 33.30
C VAL A 246 -18.27 7.81 32.57
N ILE A 247 -17.22 7.32 33.22
CA ILE A 247 -15.92 7.05 32.57
C ILE A 247 -15.80 5.53 32.40
N SER A 248 -15.48 5.11 31.16
CA SER A 248 -15.14 3.73 30.82
C SER A 248 -13.69 3.67 30.39
N LYS A 249 -12.92 2.73 30.92
CA LYS A 249 -11.55 2.47 30.49
C LYS A 249 -11.45 1.01 30.01
N VAL A 250 -10.88 0.83 28.81
CA VAL A 250 -10.85 -0.45 28.09
C VAL A 250 -9.42 -0.78 27.70
N GLY A 251 -8.83 -1.74 28.37
CA GLY A 251 -7.55 -2.32 27.99
C GLY A 251 -7.75 -3.39 26.91
N ILE A 252 -6.86 -3.45 25.93
CA ILE A 252 -6.87 -4.49 24.88
C ILE A 252 -5.55 -5.28 24.87
N SER A 253 -5.60 -6.51 24.34
CA SER A 253 -4.44 -7.42 24.23
C SER A 253 -4.71 -8.45 23.13
N SER A 254 -3.67 -8.82 22.39
CA SER A 254 -3.73 -9.99 21.47
C SER A 254 -3.46 -11.31 22.15
N VAL A 255 -3.13 -11.29 23.46
CA VAL A 255 -2.65 -12.46 24.24
C VAL A 255 -3.78 -13.10 25.02
N SER A 256 -4.37 -12.33 25.95
CA SER A 256 -5.43 -12.83 26.85
C SER A 256 -6.18 -11.68 27.53
N GLU A 257 -7.31 -12.00 28.17
CA GLU A 257 -8.03 -11.04 29.00
C GLU A 257 -7.23 -10.61 30.24
N GLU A 258 -6.38 -11.44 30.77
CA GLU A 258 -5.43 -11.06 31.85
C GLU A 258 -4.36 -10.09 31.33
N GLY A 259 -3.91 -10.26 30.08
CA GLY A 259 -3.03 -9.32 29.39
C GLY A 259 -3.69 -7.94 29.26
N ALA A 260 -4.95 -7.90 28.78
CA ALA A 260 -5.75 -6.68 28.71
C ALA A 260 -5.93 -5.99 30.08
N LEU A 261 -6.17 -6.78 31.15
CA LEU A 261 -6.26 -6.25 32.50
C LEU A 261 -4.93 -5.65 32.99
N LYS A 262 -3.81 -6.34 32.76
CA LYS A 262 -2.47 -5.83 33.11
C LYS A 262 -2.17 -4.53 32.40
N ASN A 263 -2.48 -4.44 31.10
CA ASN A 263 -2.33 -3.23 30.32
C ASN A 263 -3.16 -2.07 30.92
N LEU A 264 -4.42 -2.36 31.23
CA LEU A 264 -5.34 -1.39 31.81
C LEU A 264 -4.86 -0.86 33.18
N ASP A 265 -4.48 -1.74 34.09
CA ASP A 265 -4.08 -1.38 35.45
C ASP A 265 -2.71 -0.70 35.49
N ALA A 266 -1.80 -1.03 34.56
CA ALA A 266 -0.49 -0.39 34.45
C ALA A 266 -0.57 1.01 33.87
N GLU A 267 -1.38 1.22 32.80
CA GLU A 267 -1.39 2.48 32.08
C GLU A 267 -2.45 3.47 32.59
N VAL A 268 -3.61 2.97 33.06
CA VAL A 268 -4.73 3.80 33.55
C VAL A 268 -5.25 3.24 34.89
N PRO A 269 -4.50 3.35 36.00
CA PRO A 269 -4.94 2.83 37.30
C PRO A 269 -6.21 3.52 37.83
N ASP A 270 -6.36 4.81 37.56
CA ASP A 270 -7.44 5.65 38.03
C ASP A 270 -8.48 5.96 36.95
N PHE A 271 -9.61 6.63 37.33
CA PHE A 271 -10.59 7.19 36.41
C PHE A 271 -10.36 8.68 36.11
N ASP A 272 -9.10 9.15 36.14
CA ASP A 272 -8.75 10.55 35.84
C ASP A 272 -8.59 10.76 34.33
N PHE A 273 -9.71 10.96 33.63
CA PHE A 273 -9.75 11.23 32.18
C PHE A 273 -8.84 12.39 31.78
N LYS A 274 -8.83 13.47 32.62
CA LYS A 274 -8.06 14.68 32.28
C LYS A 274 -6.55 14.47 32.40
N LYS A 275 -6.12 13.58 33.28
CA LYS A 275 -4.71 13.18 33.36
C LYS A 275 -4.30 12.43 32.11
N VAL A 276 -5.10 11.44 31.65
CA VAL A 276 -4.81 10.65 30.44
C VAL A 276 -4.75 11.56 29.21
N GLU A 277 -5.75 12.45 29.01
CA GLU A 277 -5.76 13.45 27.94
C GLU A 277 -4.49 14.33 27.94
N LYS A 278 -4.09 14.82 29.12
CA LYS A 278 -2.89 15.64 29.26
C LYS A 278 -1.61 14.87 28.93
N ASP A 279 -1.52 13.63 29.37
CA ASP A 279 -0.34 12.77 29.16
C ASP A 279 -0.25 12.37 27.67
N ALA A 280 -1.36 11.98 27.03
CA ALA A 280 -1.44 11.72 25.58
C ALA A 280 -0.98 12.93 24.75
N LYS A 281 -1.47 14.12 25.11
CA LYS A 281 -1.03 15.36 24.45
C LYS A 281 0.46 15.65 24.66
N ALA A 282 1.00 15.35 25.85
CA ALA A 282 2.42 15.54 26.15
C ALA A 282 3.30 14.58 25.33
N ASP A 283 2.86 13.34 25.14
CA ASP A 283 3.54 12.35 24.32
C ASP A 283 3.58 12.78 22.85
N TRP A 284 2.45 13.22 22.29
CA TRP A 284 2.43 13.80 20.96
C TRP A 284 3.34 15.01 20.82
N ASN A 285 3.28 15.95 21.77
CA ASN A 285 4.14 17.12 21.70
C ASN A 285 5.62 16.78 21.80
N LYS A 286 5.99 15.71 22.52
CA LYS A 286 7.36 15.19 22.57
C LYS A 286 7.82 14.70 21.19
N GLN A 287 6.99 13.94 20.48
CA GLN A 287 7.32 13.42 19.16
C GLN A 287 7.39 14.53 18.11
N LEU A 288 6.39 15.40 18.06
CA LEU A 288 6.33 16.53 17.12
C LEU A 288 7.50 17.52 17.30
N ASN A 289 8.07 17.60 18.52
CA ASN A 289 9.25 18.41 18.80
C ASN A 289 10.56 17.86 18.20
N LYS A 290 10.59 16.64 17.65
CA LYS A 290 11.78 16.08 16.98
C LYS A 290 12.18 16.91 15.77
N ILE A 291 11.22 17.55 15.10
CA ILE A 291 11.49 18.50 14.01
C ILE A 291 10.72 19.80 14.32
N GLN A 292 11.46 20.92 14.38
CA GLN A 292 10.85 22.23 14.56
C GLN A 292 11.02 23.06 13.29
N VAL A 293 9.90 23.60 12.78
CA VAL A 293 9.90 24.44 11.57
C VAL A 293 9.44 25.86 11.90
N GLU A 294 10.07 26.86 11.27
CA GLU A 294 9.81 28.28 11.45
C GLU A 294 9.61 28.96 10.09
N GLY A 295 8.69 29.92 9.99
CA GLY A 295 8.42 30.66 8.76
C GLY A 295 7.57 29.86 7.77
N GLY A 296 7.90 29.96 6.49
CA GLY A 296 7.16 29.35 5.40
C GLY A 296 6.13 30.29 4.79
N ALA A 297 6.36 31.59 4.79
CA ALA A 297 5.45 32.60 4.28
C ALA A 297 5.48 32.73 2.75
N PRO A 298 4.37 33.06 2.13
CA PRO A 298 4.31 33.73 0.86
C PRO A 298 3.42 34.95 0.87
N GLU A 299 3.61 35.83 -0.06
CA GLU A 299 2.59 36.80 -0.46
C GLU A 299 2.05 36.46 -1.84
N LEU A 300 0.74 36.25 -1.91
CA LEU A 300 -0.02 36.35 -3.16
C LEU A 300 -0.97 37.54 -3.02
N SER A 301 -1.12 38.32 -4.12
CA SER A 301 -2.05 39.45 -4.19
C SER A 301 -3.47 38.96 -3.85
N SER A 302 -4.26 39.83 -3.23
CA SER A 302 -5.60 39.54 -2.73
C SER A 302 -6.61 38.99 -3.76
N GLN A 303 -6.34 39.15 -5.05
CA GLN A 303 -7.22 38.66 -6.14
C GLN A 303 -6.97 37.20 -6.52
N GLN A 304 -5.81 36.64 -6.25
CA GLN A 304 -5.49 35.23 -6.56
C GLN A 304 -5.91 34.27 -5.42
N LYS A 305 -6.17 34.80 -4.23
CA LYS A 305 -6.52 34.04 -3.03
C LYS A 305 -7.87 33.31 -3.08
N THR A 306 -8.79 33.74 -3.94
CA THR A 306 -10.14 33.16 -4.05
C THR A 306 -10.32 32.11 -5.14
N ASN A 307 -9.42 32.02 -6.11
CA ASN A 307 -9.56 31.12 -7.25
C ASN A 307 -8.74 29.81 -7.12
N GLN A 308 -7.76 29.74 -6.21
CA GLN A 308 -6.82 28.61 -6.10
C GLN A 308 -7.41 27.34 -5.47
N TYR A 309 -8.54 27.47 -4.76
CA TYR A 309 -9.24 26.33 -4.16
C TYR A 309 -10.44 25.82 -5.00
N ARG A 310 -10.55 26.25 -6.26
CA ARG A 310 -11.72 25.94 -7.09
C ARG A 310 -11.51 24.87 -8.16
N GLU A 311 -10.29 24.51 -8.48
CA GLU A 311 -10.00 23.63 -9.62
C GLU A 311 -8.98 22.54 -9.26
N GLY A 312 -9.40 21.51 -8.61
CA GLY A 312 -8.56 20.37 -8.29
C GLY A 312 -9.38 19.22 -7.76
N GLY A 313 -10.41 18.83 -8.46
CA GLY A 313 -11.19 17.66 -8.13
C GLY A 313 -11.70 17.03 -9.42
N TYR A 314 -11.01 16.05 -9.93
CA TYR A 314 -11.56 15.20 -10.99
C TYR A 314 -12.70 14.34 -10.42
N ASN A 315 -13.88 14.47 -11.02
CA ASN A 315 -15.00 13.57 -10.81
C ASN A 315 -14.81 12.34 -11.69
N SER A 316 -14.42 11.21 -11.14
CA SER A 316 -14.56 9.91 -11.78
C SER A 316 -15.95 9.29 -11.57
N THR A 317 -16.77 9.85 -10.68
CA THR A 317 -18.16 9.43 -10.49
C THR A 317 -19.07 10.65 -10.54
N GLY A 318 -20.07 10.64 -11.43
CA GLY A 318 -20.98 11.75 -11.72
C GLY A 318 -21.89 12.22 -10.56
N TYR A 319 -21.32 12.49 -9.39
CA TYR A 319 -22.04 13.07 -8.26
C TYR A 319 -21.89 14.59 -8.23
N ASN A 320 -22.99 15.31 -8.29
CA ASN A 320 -23.06 16.75 -8.08
C ASN A 320 -22.56 17.11 -6.66
N ARG A 321 -21.44 17.82 -6.57
CA ARG A 321 -20.93 18.39 -5.31
C ARG A 321 -21.98 19.34 -4.71
N PRO A 322 -22.36 19.19 -3.41
CA PRO A 322 -23.08 20.24 -2.70
C PRO A 322 -22.18 21.48 -2.59
N GLN A 323 -22.72 22.68 -2.86
CA GLN A 323 -21.98 23.93 -2.68
C GLN A 323 -21.50 24.08 -1.24
N GLN A 324 -20.18 23.98 -1.01
CA GLN A 324 -19.60 24.23 0.30
C GLN A 324 -19.75 25.70 0.70
N LYS A 325 -20.24 25.93 1.90
CA LYS A 325 -20.27 27.26 2.52
C LYS A 325 -18.82 27.76 2.69
N LYS A 326 -18.59 29.06 2.38
CA LYS A 326 -17.31 29.74 2.55
C LYS A 326 -16.71 29.45 3.93
N GLN A 327 -15.55 28.80 3.95
CA GLN A 327 -14.73 28.75 5.16
C GLN A 327 -14.09 30.12 5.48
N PRO A 328 -13.78 30.43 6.74
CA PRO A 328 -13.14 31.69 7.10
C PRO A 328 -11.80 31.83 6.37
N SER A 329 -11.51 33.03 5.90
CA SER A 329 -10.25 33.36 5.21
C SER A 329 -9.07 33.22 6.17
N ILE A 330 -8.37 32.07 6.14
CA ILE A 330 -7.07 31.94 6.78
C ILE A 330 -6.09 32.74 5.90
N THR A 331 -5.61 33.87 6.41
CA THR A 331 -4.66 34.75 5.71
C THR A 331 -3.20 34.47 6.09
N ASP A 332 -2.97 33.62 7.08
CA ASP A 332 -1.63 33.27 7.58
C ASP A 332 -1.11 31.98 6.91
N TRP A 333 -0.41 32.14 5.82
CA TRP A 333 0.18 31.06 5.04
C TRP A 333 1.26 30.28 5.80
N SER A 334 2.02 30.95 6.67
CA SER A 334 3.00 30.28 7.51
C SER A 334 2.31 29.23 8.40
N LYS A 335 1.18 29.60 9.00
CA LYS A 335 0.38 28.68 9.81
C LYS A 335 -0.23 27.55 8.99
N ILE A 336 -0.66 27.80 7.74
CA ILE A 336 -1.18 26.76 6.84
C ILE A 336 -0.10 25.71 6.56
N LYS A 337 1.11 26.12 6.14
CA LYS A 337 2.22 25.23 5.88
C LYS A 337 2.65 24.44 7.12
N GLN A 338 2.74 25.12 8.28
CA GLN A 338 3.07 24.45 9.53
C GLN A 338 1.98 23.45 9.94
N THR A 339 0.70 23.77 9.72
CA THR A 339 -0.41 22.85 9.98
C THR A 339 -0.30 21.61 9.09
N ALA A 340 -0.05 21.76 7.79
CA ALA A 340 0.15 20.63 6.91
C ALA A 340 1.37 19.77 7.34
N PHE A 341 2.48 20.43 7.67
CA PHE A 341 3.71 19.75 8.10
C PHE A 341 3.54 18.96 9.39
N TYR A 342 2.99 19.56 10.44
CA TYR A 342 2.81 18.87 11.71
C TYR A 342 1.70 17.83 11.67
N THR A 343 0.71 17.98 10.79
CA THR A 343 -0.28 16.92 10.57
C THR A 343 0.35 15.75 9.81
N ALA A 344 1.17 16.02 8.80
CA ALA A 344 1.93 14.98 8.11
C ALA A 344 2.86 14.23 9.09
N LEU A 345 3.62 14.96 9.91
CA LEU A 345 4.47 14.33 10.94
C LEU A 345 3.67 13.55 11.99
N TYR A 346 2.42 13.97 12.29
CA TYR A 346 1.49 13.22 13.14
C TYR A 346 1.05 11.91 12.45
N HIS A 347 0.68 11.94 11.19
CA HIS A 347 0.26 10.75 10.44
C HIS A 347 1.36 9.69 10.38
N CYS A 348 2.63 10.07 10.14
CA CYS A 348 3.79 9.15 10.16
C CYS A 348 3.95 8.39 11.50
N MET A 349 3.31 8.82 12.59
CA MET A 349 3.48 8.19 13.91
C MET A 349 2.19 7.53 14.42
N ILE A 350 1.18 7.36 13.54
CA ILE A 350 -0.03 6.58 13.86
C ILE A 350 0.26 5.08 13.71
N ALA A 351 0.89 4.68 12.63
CA ALA A 351 1.36 3.34 12.35
C ALA A 351 2.90 3.34 12.21
N PRO A 352 3.60 2.20 12.31
CA PRO A 352 3.15 0.89 12.80
C PRO A 352 2.66 0.91 14.25
N ASN A 353 1.90 -0.12 14.64
CA ASN A 353 1.30 -0.16 15.99
C ASN A 353 2.01 -1.13 16.91
N VAL A 354 2.25 -0.73 18.16
CA VAL A 354 2.69 -1.66 19.22
C VAL A 354 1.69 -2.80 19.33
N TYR A 355 2.18 -4.03 19.39
CA TYR A 355 1.37 -5.24 19.46
C TYR A 355 1.73 -6.13 20.67
N SER A 356 2.70 -5.73 21.48
CA SER A 356 3.06 -6.39 22.73
C SER A 356 2.36 -5.75 23.94
N ASP A 357 1.96 -6.57 24.91
CA ASP A 357 1.46 -6.16 26.22
C ASP A 357 2.55 -5.48 27.07
N VAL A 358 2.18 -4.87 28.18
CA VAL A 358 3.13 -4.17 29.10
C VAL A 358 4.20 -5.11 29.68
N ASP A 359 3.97 -6.41 29.73
CA ASP A 359 4.94 -7.42 30.15
C ASP A 359 5.77 -8.00 28.99
N GLY A 360 5.60 -7.46 27.78
CA GLY A 360 6.32 -7.86 26.58
C GLY A 360 5.71 -9.06 25.84
N GLN A 361 4.62 -9.66 26.31
CA GLN A 361 3.99 -10.78 25.62
C GLN A 361 3.25 -10.29 24.37
N TYR A 362 3.24 -11.10 23.32
CA TYR A 362 2.48 -10.85 22.07
C TYR A 362 2.14 -12.17 21.37
N ARG A 363 1.14 -12.15 20.52
CA ARG A 363 0.82 -13.26 19.62
C ARG A 363 1.68 -13.17 18.35
N GLY A 364 2.44 -14.24 18.08
CA GLY A 364 3.33 -14.32 16.94
C GLY A 364 2.66 -14.79 15.65
N MET A 365 3.41 -14.80 14.55
CA MET A 365 2.94 -15.24 13.22
C MET A 365 2.59 -16.75 13.19
N ASP A 366 3.05 -17.53 14.16
CA ASP A 366 2.70 -18.94 14.37
C ASP A 366 1.48 -19.11 15.28
N GLN A 367 0.76 -18.03 15.59
CA GLN A 367 -0.41 -17.95 16.48
C GLN A 367 -0.10 -18.33 17.95
N LYS A 368 1.18 -18.50 18.33
CA LYS A 368 1.58 -18.76 19.71
C LYS A 368 1.93 -17.47 20.44
N ILE A 369 1.94 -17.56 21.77
CA ILE A 369 2.36 -16.43 22.61
C ILE A 369 3.86 -16.45 22.77
N HIS A 370 4.47 -15.33 22.42
CA HIS A 370 5.90 -15.03 22.54
C HIS A 370 6.14 -13.87 23.48
N LYS A 371 7.41 -13.56 23.71
CA LYS A 371 7.81 -12.40 24.51
C LYS A 371 8.93 -11.62 23.83
N ALA A 372 8.74 -10.34 23.68
CA ALA A 372 9.74 -9.39 23.19
C ALA A 372 10.64 -8.96 24.35
N ASP A 373 11.90 -9.37 24.32
CA ASP A 373 12.88 -9.04 25.36
C ASP A 373 13.72 -7.84 24.92
N GLY A 374 13.49 -6.69 25.55
CA GLY A 374 14.27 -5.47 25.35
C GLY A 374 13.86 -4.61 24.13
N PHE A 375 12.73 -4.92 23.48
CA PHE A 375 12.14 -4.12 22.40
C PHE A 375 10.61 -4.17 22.49
N ASP A 376 9.93 -3.19 21.88
CA ASP A 376 8.48 -3.26 21.64
C ASP A 376 8.26 -4.03 20.32
N TYR A 377 7.31 -5.00 20.30
CA TYR A 377 6.92 -5.71 19.08
C TYR A 377 5.79 -4.95 18.37
N TYR A 378 5.91 -4.81 17.05
CA TYR A 378 5.00 -4.00 16.23
C TYR A 378 4.30 -4.83 15.16
N THR A 379 3.15 -4.32 14.70
CA THR A 379 2.37 -4.80 13.54
C THR A 379 1.88 -3.62 12.72
N VAL A 380 1.16 -3.86 11.60
CA VAL A 380 0.69 -2.85 10.65
C VAL A 380 1.86 -2.17 9.95
N PHE A 381 2.54 -2.94 9.11
CA PHE A 381 3.62 -2.44 8.28
C PHE A 381 3.22 -2.49 6.80
N SER A 382 2.98 -1.33 6.20
CA SER A 382 2.73 -1.16 4.76
C SER A 382 4.06 -1.01 4.01
N LEU A 383 4.86 -2.11 3.95
CA LEU A 383 6.27 -2.03 3.59
C LEU A 383 6.54 -1.64 2.13
N TRP A 384 5.64 -1.99 1.20
CA TRP A 384 5.73 -1.54 -0.19
C TRP A 384 5.70 -0.01 -0.32
N ASP A 385 5.01 0.64 0.61
CA ASP A 385 4.83 2.09 0.66
C ASP A 385 5.92 2.75 1.50
N THR A 386 6.01 2.38 2.79
CA THR A 386 6.76 3.11 3.82
C THR A 386 8.28 3.08 3.66
N PHE A 387 8.83 2.03 3.00
CA PHE A 387 10.27 1.95 2.77
C PHE A 387 10.82 3.14 1.99
N ARG A 388 9.97 3.88 1.24
CA ARG A 388 10.37 4.96 0.32
C ARG A 388 10.66 6.28 1.02
N ALA A 389 9.91 6.64 2.08
CA ALA A 389 10.11 7.90 2.79
C ALA A 389 9.94 7.78 4.31
N GLU A 390 8.96 7.03 4.81
CA GLU A 390 8.67 6.97 6.24
C GLU A 390 9.79 6.27 7.01
N ASP A 391 10.18 5.07 6.60
CA ASP A 391 11.29 4.37 7.24
C ASP A 391 12.61 5.14 7.13
N PRO A 392 12.99 5.73 5.97
CA PRO A 392 14.13 6.66 5.89
C PRO A 392 14.03 7.87 6.82
N LEU A 393 12.84 8.45 7.01
CA LEU A 393 12.62 9.53 7.98
C LEU A 393 12.93 9.05 9.41
N PHE A 394 12.47 7.84 9.78
CA PHE A 394 12.75 7.28 11.11
C PHE A 394 14.22 6.96 11.33
N THR A 395 14.99 6.61 10.29
CA THR A 395 16.46 6.47 10.42
C THR A 395 17.13 7.78 10.81
N ILE A 396 16.49 8.93 10.56
CA ILE A 396 16.99 10.25 11.00
C ILE A 396 16.54 10.57 12.42
N ILE A 397 15.22 10.42 12.73
CA ILE A 397 14.60 10.99 13.93
C ILE A 397 14.20 9.99 15.02
N ASP A 398 14.19 8.66 14.73
CA ASP A 398 13.76 7.62 15.68
C ASP A 398 14.51 6.29 15.48
N ARG A 399 15.84 6.33 15.57
CA ARG A 399 16.76 5.22 15.27
C ARG A 399 16.52 4.01 16.20
N LYS A 400 16.18 4.28 17.47
CA LYS A 400 15.84 3.21 18.43
C LYS A 400 14.59 2.45 17.97
N ARG A 401 13.57 3.14 17.55
CA ARG A 401 12.32 2.51 17.07
C ARG A 401 12.54 1.76 15.75
N THR A 402 13.36 2.29 14.85
CA THR A 402 13.79 1.57 13.64
C THR A 402 14.42 0.22 14.01
N THR A 403 15.23 0.16 15.08
CA THR A 403 15.75 -1.11 15.60
C THR A 403 14.65 -2.04 16.08
N ASP A 404 13.65 -1.52 16.81
CA ASP A 404 12.53 -2.31 17.32
C ASP A 404 11.66 -2.87 16.15
N PHE A 405 11.49 -2.11 15.06
CA PHE A 405 10.85 -2.59 13.83
C PHE A 405 11.59 -3.77 13.22
N ILE A 406 12.92 -3.64 13.04
CA ILE A 406 13.75 -4.72 12.48
C ILE A 406 13.72 -5.97 13.37
N LYS A 407 13.77 -5.81 14.69
CA LYS A 407 13.63 -6.93 15.63
C LYS A 407 12.26 -7.60 15.50
N SER A 408 11.20 -6.82 15.24
CA SER A 408 9.87 -7.37 14.94
C SER A 408 9.86 -8.17 13.63
N PHE A 409 10.53 -7.68 12.56
CA PHE A 409 10.64 -8.41 11.30
C PHE A 409 11.38 -9.74 11.47
N LEU A 410 12.46 -9.76 12.25
CA LEU A 410 13.21 -10.99 12.52
C LEU A 410 12.39 -11.98 13.35
N ALA A 411 11.65 -11.49 14.34
CA ALA A 411 10.73 -12.35 15.10
C ALA A 411 9.61 -12.93 14.20
N MET A 412 9.06 -12.14 13.26
CA MET A 412 8.10 -12.63 12.28
C MET A 412 8.71 -13.70 11.38
N TYR A 413 9.96 -13.52 10.93
CA TYR A 413 10.69 -14.53 10.17
C TYR A 413 10.92 -15.82 10.94
N GLU A 414 11.36 -15.74 12.18
CA GLU A 414 11.57 -16.93 13.04
C GLU A 414 10.29 -17.71 13.27
N GLN A 415 9.14 -17.05 13.41
CA GLN A 415 7.86 -17.65 13.72
C GLN A 415 7.10 -18.09 12.47
N GLY A 416 7.07 -17.27 11.43
CA GLY A 416 6.34 -17.51 10.19
C GLY A 416 7.17 -18.04 9.02
N GLY A 417 8.51 -18.09 9.17
CA GLY A 417 9.44 -18.55 8.13
C GLY A 417 9.66 -17.55 6.98
N LEU A 418 9.12 -16.34 7.09
CA LEU A 418 9.20 -15.30 6.06
C LEU A 418 9.36 -13.91 6.68
N LEU A 419 10.23 -13.07 6.11
CA LEU A 419 10.22 -11.64 6.38
C LEU A 419 8.87 -11.04 5.97
N PRO A 420 8.34 -10.05 6.73
CA PRO A 420 7.01 -9.49 6.45
C PRO A 420 6.96 -8.75 5.12
N ILE A 421 5.79 -8.82 4.48
CA ILE A 421 5.40 -8.04 3.29
C ILE A 421 4.39 -6.98 3.71
N TRP A 422 3.26 -7.43 4.29
CA TRP A 422 2.23 -6.58 4.88
C TRP A 422 1.58 -7.27 6.09
N PRO A 423 2.28 -7.32 7.23
CA PRO A 423 1.78 -8.02 8.42
C PRO A 423 0.69 -7.21 9.11
N LEU A 424 -0.44 -7.84 9.36
CA LEU A 424 -1.58 -7.28 10.08
C LEU A 424 -1.95 -8.19 11.26
N ALA A 425 -1.91 -7.66 12.47
CA ALA A 425 -2.01 -8.42 13.70
C ALA A 425 -0.96 -9.57 13.72
N SER A 426 -1.36 -10.81 13.88
CA SER A 426 -0.50 -12.01 13.86
C SER A 426 -0.60 -12.80 12.55
N THR A 427 -0.94 -12.13 11.44
CA THR A 427 -1.05 -12.75 10.12
C THR A 427 -0.31 -11.96 9.05
N GLU A 428 0.16 -12.67 8.02
CA GLU A 428 0.71 -12.05 6.81
C GLU A 428 -0.40 -11.97 5.76
N THR A 429 -0.66 -10.77 5.23
CA THR A 429 -1.71 -10.57 4.23
C THR A 429 -1.24 -10.86 2.81
N TYR A 430 0.08 -10.88 2.57
CA TYR A 430 0.71 -10.94 1.25
C TYR A 430 0.21 -9.86 0.29
N CYS A 431 -0.27 -8.76 0.81
CA CYS A 431 -0.67 -7.61 0.01
C CYS A 431 0.56 -6.91 -0.54
N MET A 432 0.44 -6.41 -1.77
CA MET A 432 1.48 -5.75 -2.54
C MET A 432 2.62 -6.67 -3.00
N VAL A 433 3.45 -6.14 -3.87
CA VAL A 433 4.58 -6.82 -4.49
C VAL A 433 5.89 -6.52 -3.75
N GLY A 434 6.95 -7.26 -4.07
CA GLY A 434 8.28 -7.07 -3.45
C GLY A 434 8.46 -7.77 -2.11
N ASN A 435 9.60 -7.50 -1.47
CA ASN A 435 9.98 -7.96 -0.12
C ASN A 435 10.61 -6.78 0.65
N HIS A 436 9.86 -5.69 0.79
CA HIS A 436 10.43 -4.39 1.15
C HIS A 436 10.79 -4.20 2.63
N SER A 437 10.62 -5.22 3.47
CA SER A 437 11.38 -5.32 4.72
C SER A 437 12.90 -5.35 4.48
N ILE A 438 13.33 -5.82 3.28
CA ILE A 438 14.75 -5.88 2.90
C ILE A 438 15.37 -4.47 2.79
N PRO A 439 14.86 -3.53 1.97
CA PRO A 439 15.39 -2.18 1.93
C PRO A 439 15.36 -1.47 3.28
N VAL A 440 14.33 -1.67 4.13
CA VAL A 440 14.27 -1.09 5.47
C VAL A 440 15.44 -1.55 6.35
N ILE A 441 15.71 -2.86 6.37
CA ILE A 441 16.83 -3.45 7.12
C ILE A 441 18.18 -2.92 6.60
N VAL A 442 18.35 -2.91 5.26
CA VAL A 442 19.62 -2.52 4.63
C VAL A 442 19.88 -1.03 4.78
N ASP A 443 18.86 -0.20 4.64
CA ASP A 443 18.94 1.26 4.85
C ASP A 443 19.37 1.58 6.28
N ALA A 444 18.73 0.97 7.26
CA ALA A 444 19.09 1.13 8.67
C ALA A 444 20.54 0.70 8.94
N TYR A 445 20.96 -0.47 8.42
CA TYR A 445 22.31 -0.98 8.62
C TYR A 445 23.37 -0.09 7.96
N ALA A 446 23.11 0.40 6.74
CA ALA A 446 24.00 1.31 6.02
C ALA A 446 24.18 2.63 6.77
N LYS A 447 23.13 3.14 7.39
CA LYS A 447 23.13 4.37 8.20
C LYS A 447 23.62 4.15 9.65
N GLY A 448 24.16 2.97 9.96
CA GLY A 448 24.81 2.66 11.23
C GLY A 448 23.85 2.29 12.38
N ILE A 449 22.61 1.93 12.10
CA ILE A 449 21.68 1.33 13.05
C ILE A 449 21.95 -0.17 13.04
N ARG A 450 22.58 -0.70 14.11
CA ARG A 450 23.15 -2.06 14.09
C ARG A 450 22.82 -2.90 15.34
N ASP A 451 21.88 -2.45 16.18
CA ASP A 451 21.47 -3.18 17.40
C ASP A 451 20.46 -4.29 17.09
N PHE A 452 20.79 -5.14 16.11
CA PHE A 452 20.07 -6.35 15.72
C PHE A 452 21.01 -7.39 15.11
N ASP A 453 20.58 -8.64 14.99
CA ASP A 453 21.41 -9.71 14.40
C ASP A 453 21.48 -9.55 12.87
N ALA A 454 22.57 -9.00 12.37
CA ALA A 454 22.79 -8.75 10.95
C ALA A 454 23.00 -10.05 10.14
N GLU A 455 23.54 -11.11 10.72
CA GLU A 455 23.70 -12.40 10.04
C GLU A 455 22.36 -13.12 9.89
N GLU A 456 21.53 -13.11 10.94
CA GLU A 456 20.17 -13.64 10.84
C GLU A 456 19.30 -12.83 9.88
N ALA A 457 19.42 -11.49 9.90
CA ALA A 457 18.75 -10.62 8.95
C ALA A 457 19.17 -10.94 7.49
N PHE A 458 20.45 -11.12 7.25
CA PHE A 458 20.96 -11.49 5.93
C PHE A 458 20.46 -12.86 5.46
N LYS A 459 20.39 -13.83 6.34
CA LYS A 459 19.82 -15.16 6.08
C LYS A 459 18.33 -15.05 5.75
N ALA A 460 17.57 -14.29 6.52
CA ALA A 460 16.14 -14.06 6.32
C ALA A 460 15.84 -13.37 4.97
N MET A 461 16.62 -12.35 4.60
CA MET A 461 16.52 -11.68 3.28
C MET A 461 16.74 -12.66 2.13
N LYS A 462 17.78 -13.50 2.23
CA LYS A 462 18.05 -14.55 1.21
C LYS A 462 16.92 -15.58 1.14
N ALA A 463 16.33 -15.95 2.25
CA ALA A 463 15.18 -16.87 2.27
C ALA A 463 13.97 -16.26 1.56
N ALA A 464 13.68 -14.97 1.79
CA ALA A 464 12.55 -14.27 1.19
C ALA A 464 12.61 -14.26 -0.34
N VAL A 465 13.78 -13.98 -0.95
CA VAL A 465 13.94 -13.87 -2.41
C VAL A 465 14.24 -15.20 -3.13
N ASN A 466 14.43 -16.31 -2.38
CA ASN A 466 14.71 -17.63 -2.96
C ASN A 466 13.53 -18.61 -2.89
N ARG A 467 12.38 -18.20 -2.36
CA ARG A 467 11.14 -19.01 -2.41
C ARG A 467 10.63 -19.17 -3.85
N ASN A 468 9.72 -20.13 -4.08
CA ASN A 468 9.15 -20.40 -5.41
C ASN A 468 7.75 -19.80 -5.61
N GLN A 469 7.34 -18.84 -4.83
CA GLN A 469 6.03 -18.20 -4.87
C GLN A 469 6.13 -16.79 -5.48
N PHE A 470 5.00 -16.24 -5.90
CA PHE A 470 4.86 -14.86 -6.40
C PHE A 470 5.77 -14.53 -7.60
N GLY A 471 6.01 -15.52 -8.48
CA GLY A 471 6.83 -15.34 -9.68
C GLY A 471 8.34 -15.33 -9.44
N LEU A 472 8.83 -15.56 -8.21
CA LEU A 472 10.26 -15.56 -7.90
C LEU A 472 11.03 -16.73 -8.54
N ASP A 473 10.38 -17.86 -8.79
CA ASP A 473 10.96 -18.97 -9.55
C ASP A 473 11.16 -18.60 -11.04
N SER A 474 10.16 -17.98 -11.68
CA SER A 474 10.26 -17.41 -13.02
C SER A 474 11.38 -16.36 -13.09
N TYR A 475 11.41 -15.41 -12.14
CA TYR A 475 12.41 -14.38 -12.05
C TYR A 475 13.85 -14.93 -11.99
N ARG A 476 14.11 -15.92 -11.13
CA ARG A 476 15.44 -16.55 -11.03
C ARG A 476 15.81 -17.38 -12.24
N LYS A 477 14.85 -18.09 -12.83
CA LYS A 477 15.07 -18.99 -13.98
C LYS A 477 15.28 -18.21 -15.27
N ASN A 478 14.53 -17.13 -15.48
CA ASN A 478 14.46 -16.41 -16.75
C ASN A 478 15.12 -15.04 -16.71
N GLY A 479 15.57 -14.55 -15.53
CA GLY A 479 16.03 -13.18 -15.34
C GLY A 479 14.93 -12.14 -15.52
N VAL A 480 13.68 -12.56 -15.40
CA VAL A 480 12.47 -11.76 -15.53
C VAL A 480 11.29 -12.56 -15.00
N VAL A 481 10.28 -11.92 -14.43
CA VAL A 481 8.97 -12.53 -14.22
C VAL A 481 8.22 -12.49 -15.54
N LEU A 482 7.95 -13.65 -16.13
CA LEU A 482 7.17 -13.75 -17.36
C LEU A 482 5.68 -13.54 -17.06
N ALA A 483 4.96 -12.84 -17.94
CA ALA A 483 3.51 -12.72 -17.83
C ALA A 483 2.78 -14.06 -18.03
N ASP A 484 3.44 -15.03 -18.65
CA ASP A 484 2.97 -16.41 -18.75
C ASP A 484 2.94 -17.14 -17.39
N ASP A 485 3.80 -16.75 -16.46
CA ASP A 485 4.01 -17.44 -15.18
C ASP A 485 3.31 -16.73 -14.01
N GLU A 486 3.25 -15.39 -14.06
CA GLU A 486 2.76 -14.62 -12.91
C GLU A 486 2.21 -13.24 -13.34
N HIS A 487 1.12 -12.80 -12.71
CA HIS A 487 0.57 -11.45 -12.88
C HIS A 487 1.45 -10.37 -12.23
N GLU A 488 1.22 -9.10 -12.55
CA GLU A 488 2.04 -7.96 -12.12
C GLU A 488 3.53 -8.14 -12.46
N SER A 489 3.78 -8.82 -13.56
CA SER A 489 5.11 -9.32 -13.95
C SER A 489 6.14 -8.21 -14.10
N VAL A 490 5.74 -7.03 -14.58
CA VAL A 490 6.62 -5.86 -14.72
C VAL A 490 6.97 -5.30 -13.36
N SER A 491 5.97 -5.02 -12.51
CA SER A 491 6.18 -4.49 -11.16
C SER A 491 7.06 -5.44 -10.34
N LYS A 492 6.70 -6.74 -10.31
CA LYS A 492 7.47 -7.77 -9.58
C LYS A 492 8.92 -7.87 -10.06
N THR A 493 9.17 -7.76 -11.36
CA THR A 493 10.55 -7.79 -11.88
C THR A 493 11.36 -6.59 -11.38
N LEU A 494 10.78 -5.39 -11.33
CA LEU A 494 11.45 -4.18 -10.87
C LEU A 494 11.70 -4.21 -9.37
N ASP A 495 10.68 -4.53 -8.58
CA ASP A 495 10.77 -4.57 -7.12
C ASP A 495 11.75 -5.65 -6.65
N TYR A 496 11.74 -6.84 -7.25
CA TYR A 496 12.71 -7.90 -6.94
C TYR A 496 14.13 -7.51 -7.34
N ALA A 497 14.32 -6.77 -8.43
CA ALA A 497 15.64 -6.28 -8.81
C ALA A 497 16.17 -5.25 -7.81
N TYR A 498 15.30 -4.44 -7.24
CA TYR A 498 15.66 -3.50 -6.19
C TYR A 498 15.97 -4.20 -4.86
N ASP A 499 15.15 -5.16 -4.43
CA ASP A 499 15.40 -5.99 -3.24
C ASP A 499 16.76 -6.70 -3.35
N ASP A 500 17.07 -7.29 -4.52
CA ASP A 500 18.34 -7.96 -4.78
C ASP A 500 19.53 -6.99 -4.73
N TRP A 501 19.36 -5.73 -5.19
CA TRP A 501 20.38 -4.71 -5.03
C TRP A 501 20.62 -4.40 -3.55
N CYS A 502 19.59 -4.29 -2.75
CA CYS A 502 19.71 -4.10 -1.30
C CYS A 502 20.48 -5.26 -0.65
N ILE A 503 20.16 -6.52 -1.02
CA ILE A 503 20.90 -7.70 -0.52
C ILE A 503 22.37 -7.63 -0.94
N ALA A 504 22.67 -7.20 -2.17
CA ALA A 504 24.05 -7.01 -2.62
C ALA A 504 24.79 -5.97 -1.76
N GLN A 505 24.15 -4.82 -1.42
CA GLN A 505 24.76 -3.83 -0.53
C GLN A 505 25.03 -4.43 0.87
N MET A 506 24.08 -5.18 1.43
CA MET A 506 24.27 -5.86 2.72
C MET A 506 25.40 -6.89 2.65
N ALA A 507 25.47 -7.69 1.58
CA ALA A 507 26.54 -8.65 1.35
C ALA A 507 27.91 -7.96 1.31
N LYS A 508 28.01 -6.78 0.67
CA LYS A 508 29.22 -5.96 0.64
C LYS A 508 29.61 -5.48 2.03
N MET A 509 28.66 -4.97 2.81
CA MET A 509 28.90 -4.50 4.17
C MET A 509 29.29 -5.63 5.15
N LEU A 510 28.77 -6.83 4.92
CA LEU A 510 29.09 -8.05 5.70
C LEU A 510 30.31 -8.81 5.17
N ASN A 511 31.00 -8.28 4.15
CA ASN A 511 32.16 -8.91 3.50
C ASN A 511 31.88 -10.33 2.95
N LYS A 512 30.78 -10.47 2.20
CA LYS A 512 30.33 -11.70 1.53
C LYS A 512 30.42 -11.57 0.00
N PRO A 513 31.62 -11.68 -0.59
CA PRO A 513 31.83 -11.29 -2.00
C PRO A 513 31.10 -12.19 -3.01
N GLN A 514 30.86 -13.46 -2.69
CA GLN A 514 30.10 -14.34 -3.59
C GLN A 514 28.63 -13.95 -3.65
N ASP A 515 27.99 -13.73 -2.49
CA ASP A 515 26.61 -13.25 -2.44
C ASP A 515 26.48 -11.89 -3.14
N TYR A 516 27.42 -10.97 -2.91
CA TYR A 516 27.46 -9.69 -3.65
C TYR A 516 27.45 -9.90 -5.16
N ALA A 517 28.34 -10.75 -5.68
CA ALA A 517 28.47 -11.01 -7.12
C ALA A 517 27.19 -11.63 -7.72
N ASP A 518 26.48 -12.46 -6.96
CA ASP A 518 25.25 -13.09 -7.41
C ASP A 518 24.07 -12.10 -7.40
N PHE A 519 23.90 -11.34 -6.31
CA PHE A 519 22.79 -10.43 -6.16
C PHE A 519 22.92 -9.14 -6.99
N ILE A 520 24.15 -8.62 -7.20
CA ILE A 520 24.34 -7.45 -8.06
C ILE A 520 24.03 -7.75 -9.55
N LYS A 521 24.12 -9.00 -9.98
CA LYS A 521 23.65 -9.41 -11.31
C LYS A 521 22.13 -9.38 -11.37
N ARG A 522 21.46 -9.92 -10.35
CA ARG A 522 20.00 -9.97 -10.27
C ARG A 522 19.40 -8.57 -10.22
N ALA A 523 20.05 -7.64 -9.54
CA ALA A 523 19.68 -6.23 -9.48
C ALA A 523 19.56 -5.55 -10.87
N GLN A 524 20.10 -6.16 -11.92
CA GLN A 524 20.05 -5.66 -13.30
C GLN A 524 18.96 -6.30 -14.17
N TYR A 525 18.14 -7.20 -13.64
CA TYR A 525 17.13 -7.92 -14.44
C TYR A 525 16.03 -7.02 -15.00
N TRP A 526 15.88 -5.78 -14.49
CA TRP A 526 15.07 -4.75 -15.11
C TRP A 526 15.40 -4.51 -16.59
N LYS A 527 16.65 -4.78 -17.03
CA LYS A 527 17.11 -4.65 -18.42
C LYS A 527 16.39 -5.61 -19.36
N ASN A 528 15.82 -6.70 -18.85
CA ASN A 528 15.10 -7.70 -19.64
C ASN A 528 13.64 -7.31 -19.93
N ILE A 529 13.11 -6.30 -19.24
CA ILE A 529 11.76 -5.78 -19.45
C ILE A 529 11.73 -4.36 -20.01
N TYR A 530 12.87 -3.69 -20.14
CA TYR A 530 12.92 -2.38 -20.80
C TYR A 530 13.01 -2.56 -22.33
N ASN A 531 11.98 -2.11 -23.05
CA ASN A 531 11.88 -2.20 -24.49
C ASN A 531 12.40 -0.93 -25.14
N ASP A 532 13.62 -0.96 -25.72
CA ASP A 532 14.27 0.20 -26.38
C ASP A 532 13.47 0.74 -27.59
N GLN A 533 12.56 -0.05 -28.18
CA GLN A 533 11.73 0.40 -29.32
C GLN A 533 10.60 1.32 -28.89
N THR A 534 10.00 1.04 -27.72
CA THR A 534 8.91 1.85 -27.16
C THR A 534 9.42 2.90 -26.19
N GLY A 535 10.60 2.68 -25.59
CA GLY A 535 11.15 3.53 -24.53
C GLY A 535 10.45 3.36 -23.19
N PHE A 536 9.85 2.17 -22.95
CA PHE A 536 9.12 1.84 -21.72
C PHE A 536 9.47 0.44 -21.22
N VAL A 537 9.21 0.20 -19.93
CA VAL A 537 9.12 -1.16 -19.43
C VAL A 537 7.85 -1.82 -19.93
N GLN A 538 7.94 -3.09 -20.31
CA GLN A 538 6.86 -3.84 -20.95
C GLN A 538 6.94 -5.30 -20.53
N ALA A 539 5.80 -5.97 -20.36
CA ALA A 539 5.75 -7.36 -19.96
C ALA A 539 6.30 -8.28 -21.07
N ARG A 540 6.95 -9.36 -20.65
CA ARG A 540 7.43 -10.43 -21.52
C ARG A 540 6.41 -11.58 -21.50
N VAL A 541 5.97 -11.98 -22.70
CA VAL A 541 4.98 -13.03 -22.90
C VAL A 541 5.34 -13.82 -24.17
N ASP A 542 5.21 -15.13 -24.16
CA ASP A 542 5.48 -16.04 -25.31
C ASP A 542 6.83 -15.79 -26.00
N GLY A 543 7.86 -15.42 -25.23
CA GLY A 543 9.17 -15.05 -25.73
C GLY A 543 9.25 -13.69 -26.46
N GLY A 544 8.15 -12.97 -26.59
CA GLY A 544 8.03 -11.64 -27.17
C GLY A 544 7.71 -10.57 -26.12
N TRP A 545 6.91 -9.58 -26.56
CA TRP A 545 6.42 -8.47 -25.74
C TRP A 545 4.91 -8.48 -25.73
N TYR A 546 4.31 -8.16 -24.59
CA TYR A 546 2.86 -7.98 -24.46
C TYR A 546 2.36 -6.94 -25.47
N ALA A 547 1.36 -7.29 -26.26
CA ALA A 547 0.79 -6.46 -27.33
C ALA A 547 -0.74 -6.63 -27.40
N PRO A 548 -1.50 -5.62 -27.84
CA PRO A 548 -1.04 -4.28 -28.23
C PRO A 548 -0.49 -3.47 -27.03
N PHE A 549 0.47 -2.60 -27.25
CA PHE A 549 1.08 -1.78 -26.21
C PHE A 549 0.56 -0.35 -26.23
N ASP A 550 -0.02 0.07 -25.11
CA ASP A 550 -0.39 1.46 -24.81
C ASP A 550 0.24 1.83 -23.46
N PRO A 551 1.15 2.82 -23.39
CA PRO A 551 1.82 3.15 -22.12
C PRO A 551 0.89 3.74 -21.06
N THR A 552 -0.34 4.12 -21.41
CA THR A 552 -1.37 4.62 -20.48
C THR A 552 -2.30 3.51 -19.96
N ASP A 553 -2.11 2.28 -20.47
CA ASP A 553 -2.98 1.14 -20.17
C ASP A 553 -2.71 0.59 -18.76
N ILE A 554 -3.74 0.61 -17.91
CA ILE A 554 -3.73 -0.04 -16.62
C ILE A 554 -4.20 -1.49 -16.80
N ASN A 555 -3.27 -2.43 -16.72
CA ASN A 555 -3.51 -3.85 -16.95
C ASN A 555 -2.90 -4.73 -15.85
N ASN A 556 -3.05 -6.04 -15.99
CA ASN A 556 -2.60 -6.99 -14.97
C ASN A 556 -1.08 -7.22 -14.92
N ASN A 557 -0.29 -6.54 -15.73
CA ASN A 557 1.18 -6.62 -15.68
C ASN A 557 1.79 -5.58 -14.74
N PHE A 558 1.00 -4.61 -14.29
CA PHE A 558 1.42 -3.53 -13.40
C PHE A 558 0.58 -3.54 -12.12
N THR A 559 1.22 -3.33 -10.99
CA THR A 559 0.55 -3.09 -9.71
C THR A 559 0.10 -1.63 -9.68
N GLU A 560 -1.22 -1.41 -9.66
CA GLU A 560 -1.82 -0.09 -9.47
C GLU A 560 -1.19 1.03 -10.30
N GLY A 561 -0.92 0.76 -11.59
CA GLY A 561 -0.23 1.72 -12.43
C GLY A 561 -0.15 1.29 -13.89
N ASN A 562 0.68 2.00 -14.63
CA ASN A 562 0.94 1.74 -16.05
C ASN A 562 2.43 1.91 -16.40
N ALA A 563 2.77 1.76 -17.67
CA ALA A 563 4.15 1.81 -18.11
C ALA A 563 4.84 3.17 -17.85
N TRP A 564 4.09 4.27 -17.76
CA TRP A 564 4.66 5.59 -17.47
C TRP A 564 5.29 5.65 -16.07
N GLN A 565 4.54 5.26 -15.01
CA GLN A 565 5.02 5.31 -13.63
C GLN A 565 6.17 4.31 -13.42
N TYR A 566 6.04 3.11 -13.99
CA TYR A 566 7.00 2.03 -13.77
C TYR A 566 8.29 2.14 -14.59
N SER A 567 8.33 2.91 -15.70
CA SER A 567 9.55 3.05 -16.50
C SER A 567 10.68 3.82 -15.83
N PHE A 568 10.43 4.38 -14.66
CA PHE A 568 11.42 5.07 -13.84
C PHE A 568 11.71 4.35 -12.50
N LEU A 569 11.07 3.19 -12.24
CA LEU A 569 11.20 2.46 -10.99
C LEU A 569 12.41 1.51 -10.98
N MET A 570 13.60 2.06 -11.21
CA MET A 570 14.89 1.40 -11.02
C MET A 570 15.89 2.35 -10.33
N PRO A 571 15.57 2.81 -9.10
CA PRO A 571 16.35 3.83 -8.43
C PRO A 571 17.78 3.38 -8.07
N GLN A 572 18.04 2.08 -8.05
CA GLN A 572 19.36 1.50 -7.83
C GLN A 572 20.31 1.58 -9.04
N ASP A 573 19.83 1.96 -10.23
CA ASP A 573 20.63 1.97 -11.46
C ASP A 573 20.19 3.12 -12.39
N VAL A 574 20.07 4.34 -11.84
CA VAL A 574 19.61 5.52 -12.60
C VAL A 574 20.54 5.83 -13.77
N ASP A 575 21.85 5.78 -13.59
CA ASP A 575 22.82 5.95 -14.68
C ASP A 575 22.71 4.84 -15.72
N GLY A 576 22.40 3.60 -15.31
CA GLY A 576 22.09 2.50 -16.22
C GLY A 576 20.88 2.79 -17.09
N LEU A 577 19.81 3.33 -16.51
CA LEU A 577 18.60 3.76 -17.22
C LEU A 577 18.89 4.93 -18.18
N ILE A 578 19.62 5.96 -17.73
CA ILE A 578 20.06 7.09 -18.56
C ILE A 578 20.84 6.58 -19.79
N ASN A 579 21.77 5.65 -19.59
CA ASN A 579 22.55 5.06 -20.67
C ASN A 579 21.65 4.26 -21.63
N ARG A 580 20.69 3.51 -21.10
CA ARG A 580 19.74 2.72 -21.88
C ARG A 580 18.83 3.61 -22.74
N MET A 581 18.38 4.74 -22.22
CA MET A 581 17.57 5.73 -22.95
C MET A 581 18.42 6.52 -23.98
N GLY A 582 19.74 6.43 -23.96
CA GLY A 582 20.65 7.07 -24.90
C GLY A 582 21.17 8.42 -24.45
N GLY A 583 21.29 8.62 -23.15
CA GLY A 583 21.94 9.75 -22.50
C GLY A 583 21.01 10.70 -21.75
N ARG A 584 21.62 11.63 -20.98
CA ARG A 584 20.91 12.51 -20.06
C ARG A 584 19.83 13.40 -20.75
N ASP A 585 20.08 13.87 -21.97
CA ASP A 585 19.13 14.71 -22.69
C ASP A 585 17.86 13.96 -23.08
N LYS A 586 17.98 12.69 -23.49
CA LYS A 586 16.80 11.85 -23.81
C LYS A 586 16.05 11.42 -22.55
N PHE A 587 16.78 11.14 -21.48
CA PHE A 587 16.18 10.83 -20.17
C PHE A 587 15.39 12.02 -19.64
N GLU A 588 15.96 13.25 -19.71
CA GLU A 588 15.28 14.48 -19.33
C GLU A 588 14.01 14.71 -20.19
N ALA A 589 14.12 14.55 -21.51
CA ALA A 589 12.97 14.67 -22.40
C ALA A 589 11.86 13.67 -22.05
N LYS A 590 12.20 12.44 -21.65
CA LYS A 590 11.24 11.43 -21.22
C LYS A 590 10.57 11.77 -19.88
N LEU A 591 11.30 12.36 -18.94
CA LEU A 591 10.74 12.91 -17.72
C LEU A 591 9.79 14.09 -18.01
N ASP A 592 10.18 15.01 -18.91
CA ASP A 592 9.33 16.12 -19.32
C ASP A 592 8.02 15.59 -19.97
N GLU A 593 8.12 14.56 -20.79
CA GLU A 593 6.98 13.90 -21.42
C GLU A 593 6.02 13.32 -20.36
N LEU A 594 6.52 12.61 -19.34
CA LEU A 594 5.72 12.09 -18.22
C LEU A 594 4.86 13.17 -17.57
N PHE A 595 5.47 14.32 -17.25
CA PHE A 595 4.78 15.41 -16.54
C PHE A 595 3.87 16.28 -17.42
N THR A 596 3.96 16.16 -18.74
CA THR A 596 3.22 17.02 -19.71
C THR A 596 2.24 16.26 -20.61
N THR A 597 2.33 14.94 -20.68
CA THR A 597 1.38 14.08 -21.41
C THR A 597 -0.01 14.19 -20.78
N ASP A 598 -1.06 14.00 -21.60
CA ASP A 598 -2.44 13.98 -21.11
C ASP A 598 -2.61 12.98 -19.94
N ALA A 599 -3.28 13.42 -18.89
CA ALA A 599 -3.58 12.63 -17.69
C ALA A 599 -4.64 11.53 -17.94
N LYS A 600 -5.05 11.29 -19.19
CA LYS A 600 -6.02 10.25 -19.51
C LYS A 600 -5.40 8.85 -19.35
N LEU A 601 -6.07 8.02 -18.59
CA LEU A 601 -5.74 6.62 -18.41
C LEU A 601 -6.60 5.76 -19.35
N SER A 602 -6.07 4.61 -19.78
CA SER A 602 -6.77 3.58 -20.53
C SER A 602 -6.78 2.25 -19.74
N GLY A 603 -7.45 1.24 -20.25
CA GLY A 603 -7.53 -0.08 -19.62
C GLY A 603 -8.55 -0.17 -18.48
N ARG A 604 -8.23 -0.93 -17.42
CA ARG A 604 -9.10 -1.11 -16.26
C ARG A 604 -9.14 0.15 -15.37
N GLN A 605 -10.24 0.32 -14.64
CA GLN A 605 -10.28 1.34 -13.58
C GLN A 605 -9.45 0.90 -12.38
N GLN A 606 -8.66 1.81 -11.82
CA GLN A 606 -7.85 1.61 -10.64
C GLN A 606 -8.02 2.83 -9.72
N ALA A 607 -8.56 2.60 -8.53
CA ALA A 607 -8.91 3.67 -7.60
C ALA A 607 -7.67 4.41 -7.03
N ASP A 608 -6.54 3.71 -6.94
CA ASP A 608 -5.31 4.21 -6.32
C ASP A 608 -4.51 5.14 -7.25
N VAL A 609 -4.73 5.08 -8.58
CA VAL A 609 -4.05 5.96 -9.54
C VAL A 609 -4.70 7.35 -9.54
N THR A 610 -4.26 8.17 -8.61
CA THR A 610 -4.81 9.52 -8.33
C THR A 610 -3.71 10.58 -8.30
N GLY A 611 -4.07 11.85 -8.12
CA GLY A 611 -3.10 12.94 -8.00
C GLY A 611 -2.28 13.18 -9.27
N LEU A 612 -2.88 13.04 -10.45
CA LEU A 612 -2.17 13.08 -11.73
C LEU A 612 -1.64 14.47 -12.07
N ILE A 613 -0.38 14.53 -12.49
CA ILE A 613 0.27 15.66 -13.17
C ILE A 613 0.89 15.08 -14.46
N GLY A 614 0.21 15.22 -15.57
CA GLY A 614 0.49 14.42 -16.77
C GLY A 614 0.22 12.93 -16.43
N GLN A 615 1.20 12.07 -16.67
CA GLN A 615 1.15 10.65 -16.27
C GLN A 615 1.89 10.35 -14.94
N TYR A 616 2.42 11.35 -14.26
CA TYR A 616 2.90 11.25 -12.90
C TYR A 616 1.71 11.13 -11.94
N ALA A 617 1.64 10.07 -11.16
CA ALA A 617 0.55 9.79 -10.23
C ALA A 617 1.03 9.94 -8.78
N HIS A 618 0.79 11.11 -8.15
CA HIS A 618 1.28 11.36 -6.80
C HIS A 618 0.55 10.53 -5.74
N GLY A 619 -0.70 10.19 -6.00
CA GLY A 619 -1.53 9.39 -5.08
C GLY A 619 -1.14 7.92 -5.03
N ASN A 620 -0.07 7.49 -5.73
CA ASN A 620 0.46 6.13 -5.64
C ASN A 620 2.00 6.12 -5.66
N GLU A 621 2.61 5.25 -4.89
CA GLU A 621 4.00 5.24 -4.46
C GLU A 621 5.04 5.04 -5.55
N PRO A 622 4.81 4.26 -6.64
CA PRO A 622 5.80 4.12 -7.71
C PRO A 622 6.28 5.43 -8.32
N SER A 623 5.49 6.51 -8.19
CA SER A 623 5.84 7.85 -8.69
C SER A 623 6.67 8.70 -7.73
N HIS A 624 6.70 8.41 -6.43
CA HIS A 624 7.18 9.33 -5.39
C HIS A 624 8.62 9.84 -5.57
N HIS A 625 9.53 9.03 -6.12
CA HIS A 625 10.93 9.41 -6.37
C HIS A 625 11.15 10.16 -7.69
N ILE A 626 10.21 10.10 -8.64
CA ILE A 626 10.45 10.50 -10.05
C ILE A 626 10.83 11.97 -10.18
N ALA A 627 10.19 12.86 -9.43
CA ALA A 627 10.50 14.29 -9.50
C ALA A 627 11.97 14.62 -9.12
N TYR A 628 12.60 13.78 -8.30
CA TYR A 628 14.01 13.93 -7.88
C TYR A 628 15.00 13.43 -8.93
N LEU A 629 14.55 12.65 -9.94
CA LEU A 629 15.41 12.14 -10.99
C LEU A 629 15.97 13.25 -11.91
N TYR A 630 15.39 14.46 -11.90
CA TYR A 630 16.00 15.60 -12.59
C TYR A 630 17.37 15.99 -12.02
N ASN A 631 17.70 15.61 -10.77
CA ASN A 631 19.04 15.81 -10.21
C ASN A 631 20.14 15.04 -10.96
N PHE A 632 19.76 14.03 -11.74
CA PHE A 632 20.64 13.24 -12.61
C PHE A 632 20.72 13.79 -14.04
N THR A 633 19.98 14.86 -14.37
CA THR A 633 19.90 15.47 -15.71
C THR A 633 20.77 16.74 -15.83
N ASN A 634 20.62 17.43 -16.94
CA ASN A 634 21.24 18.72 -17.13
C ASN A 634 20.40 19.90 -16.58
N SER A 635 19.21 19.63 -16.04
CA SER A 635 18.26 20.63 -15.54
C SER A 635 17.76 20.28 -14.12
N PRO A 636 18.64 20.25 -13.10
CA PRO A 636 18.24 19.90 -11.72
C PRO A 636 17.25 20.89 -11.10
N GLU A 637 17.14 22.12 -11.65
CA GLU A 637 16.13 23.10 -11.24
C GLU A 637 14.68 22.63 -11.51
N LYS A 638 14.49 21.65 -12.38
CA LYS A 638 13.17 21.03 -12.60
C LYS A 638 12.74 20.20 -11.40
N THR A 639 13.66 19.54 -10.67
CA THR A 639 13.36 18.95 -9.36
C THR A 639 12.67 19.95 -8.45
N GLN A 640 13.27 21.13 -8.28
CA GLN A 640 12.74 22.19 -7.41
C GLN A 640 11.35 22.64 -7.86
N SER A 641 11.17 22.80 -9.16
CA SER A 641 9.92 23.25 -9.76
C SER A 641 8.77 22.23 -9.58
N TYR A 642 9.04 20.94 -9.85
CA TYR A 642 8.02 19.90 -9.71
C TYR A 642 7.71 19.58 -8.25
N ILE A 643 8.71 19.55 -7.35
CA ILE A 643 8.45 19.39 -5.91
C ILE A 643 7.54 20.52 -5.40
N ASN A 644 7.84 21.78 -5.75
CA ASN A 644 6.98 22.91 -5.36
C ASN A 644 5.57 22.78 -5.94
N LYS A 645 5.43 22.29 -7.17
CA LYS A 645 4.14 22.04 -7.81
C LYS A 645 3.35 20.95 -7.07
N ILE A 646 3.98 19.82 -6.79
CA ILE A 646 3.36 18.70 -6.08
C ILE A 646 2.92 19.11 -4.66
N LEU A 647 3.81 19.72 -3.87
CA LEU A 647 3.49 20.21 -2.53
C LEU A 647 2.30 21.17 -2.49
N LYS A 648 2.12 21.95 -3.57
CA LYS A 648 1.05 22.93 -3.68
C LYS A 648 -0.26 22.35 -4.18
N GLU A 649 -0.21 21.40 -5.12
CA GLU A 649 -1.39 20.91 -5.83
C GLU A 649 -1.97 19.63 -5.21
N GLN A 650 -1.12 18.81 -4.56
CA GLN A 650 -1.51 17.49 -4.06
C GLN A 650 -1.81 17.47 -2.56
N TYR A 651 -1.48 18.54 -1.83
CA TYR A 651 -1.69 18.65 -0.38
C TYR A 651 -2.46 19.90 0.01
N SER A 652 -3.34 19.78 0.99
CA SER A 652 -4.04 20.92 1.60
C SER A 652 -4.34 20.65 3.09
N ILE A 653 -4.86 21.68 3.80
CA ILE A 653 -5.28 21.55 5.20
C ILE A 653 -6.77 21.19 5.36
N LEU A 654 -7.43 20.79 4.28
CA LEU A 654 -8.84 20.40 4.27
C LEU A 654 -8.97 18.89 4.55
N PRO A 655 -10.18 18.39 4.88
CA PRO A 655 -10.38 16.95 5.06
C PRO A 655 -10.03 16.08 3.84
N ASP A 656 -10.20 16.61 2.63
CA ASP A 656 -9.80 16.00 1.36
C ASP A 656 -8.39 16.45 0.93
N GLY A 657 -7.52 16.74 1.88
CA GLY A 657 -6.22 17.36 1.68
C GLY A 657 -5.09 16.41 1.28
N LEU A 658 -5.38 15.16 1.00
CA LEU A 658 -4.46 14.16 0.44
C LEU A 658 -5.00 13.67 -0.89
N SER A 659 -4.13 13.50 -1.89
CA SER A 659 -4.52 13.14 -3.24
C SER A 659 -4.77 11.64 -3.46
N GLY A 660 -4.37 10.78 -2.53
CA GLY A 660 -4.54 9.33 -2.53
C GLY A 660 -4.57 8.79 -1.12
N ASN A 661 -4.46 7.46 -1.00
CA ASN A 661 -4.30 6.78 0.27
C ASN A 661 -3.16 7.41 1.06
N GLU A 662 -3.32 7.53 2.37
CA GLU A 662 -2.24 8.05 3.22
C GLU A 662 -1.13 7.01 3.42
N ASP A 663 -1.49 5.72 3.34
CA ASP A 663 -0.64 4.52 3.37
C ASP A 663 0.30 4.46 4.55
N CYS A 664 -0.35 4.42 5.73
CA CYS A 664 0.29 4.19 7.02
C CYS A 664 1.45 5.14 7.33
N GLY A 665 1.44 6.35 6.75
CA GLY A 665 2.48 7.37 6.96
C GLY A 665 3.27 7.77 5.71
N GLN A 666 3.27 6.97 4.66
CA GLN A 666 4.13 7.20 3.49
C GLN A 666 3.85 8.50 2.74
N MET A 667 2.57 8.79 2.43
CA MET A 667 2.19 10.04 1.74
C MET A 667 2.59 11.27 2.58
N SER A 668 2.43 11.16 3.89
CA SER A 668 2.78 12.20 4.85
C SER A 668 4.31 12.33 5.01
N ALA A 669 5.04 11.22 5.06
CA ALA A 669 6.51 11.24 5.13
C ALA A 669 7.13 11.84 3.88
N TRP A 670 6.56 11.59 2.70
CA TRP A 670 6.95 12.29 1.48
C TRP A 670 6.83 13.81 1.63
N TYR A 671 5.69 14.28 2.18
CA TYR A 671 5.48 15.71 2.44
C TYR A 671 6.51 16.27 3.44
N VAL A 672 6.78 15.56 4.54
CA VAL A 672 7.75 15.97 5.56
C VAL A 672 9.15 16.08 4.97
N MET A 673 9.64 15.02 4.33
CA MET A 673 10.98 14.96 3.74
C MET A 673 11.16 16.02 2.63
N SER A 674 10.20 16.11 1.72
CA SER A 674 10.23 17.09 0.63
C SER A 674 10.15 18.53 1.14
N SER A 675 9.41 18.80 2.21
CA SER A 675 9.33 20.11 2.84
C SER A 675 10.64 20.50 3.55
N LEU A 676 11.43 19.52 4.03
CA LEU A 676 12.79 19.73 4.54
C LEU A 676 13.80 19.95 3.41
N GLY A 677 13.43 19.64 2.16
CA GLY A 677 14.29 19.76 0.98
C GLY A 677 15.21 18.58 0.74
N ILE A 678 14.88 17.40 1.26
CA ILE A 678 15.64 16.15 1.09
C ILE A 678 14.69 14.98 0.78
N TYR A 679 15.18 13.96 0.06
CA TYR A 679 14.40 12.75 -0.22
C TYR A 679 15.31 11.54 -0.53
N ALA A 680 15.02 10.36 0.00
CA ALA A 680 15.71 9.11 -0.30
C ALA A 680 15.09 8.48 -1.56
N ILE A 681 15.80 8.44 -2.69
CA ILE A 681 15.29 7.78 -3.91
C ILE A 681 15.52 6.26 -3.90
N ALA A 682 16.59 5.81 -3.24
CA ALA A 682 16.99 4.41 -3.15
C ALA A 682 17.43 4.06 -1.72
N PRO A 683 16.47 3.86 -0.77
CA PRO A 683 16.78 3.36 0.57
C PRO A 683 17.66 2.10 0.53
N GLY A 684 18.67 2.04 1.37
CA GLY A 684 19.77 1.05 1.28
C GLY A 684 21.10 1.69 0.91
N GLN A 685 21.06 2.95 0.42
CA GLN A 685 22.20 3.86 0.38
C GLN A 685 21.97 5.04 1.33
N THR A 686 23.03 5.78 1.63
CA THR A 686 23.01 6.80 2.67
C THR A 686 22.64 8.20 2.19
N ASP A 687 22.47 8.39 0.88
CA ASP A 687 22.29 9.69 0.25
C ASP A 687 20.81 10.09 0.16
N TYR A 688 20.54 11.35 0.49
CA TYR A 688 19.27 12.02 0.26
C TYR A 688 19.42 13.04 -0.88
N GLN A 689 18.56 12.99 -1.88
CA GLN A 689 18.55 13.96 -2.99
C GLN A 689 18.10 15.34 -2.50
N VAL A 690 18.73 16.39 -2.98
CA VAL A 690 18.37 17.77 -2.68
C VAL A 690 17.12 18.17 -3.47
N GLY A 691 16.09 18.60 -2.74
CA GLY A 691 14.87 19.18 -3.26
C GLY A 691 14.82 20.70 -3.05
N PHE A 692 13.74 21.20 -2.41
CA PHE A 692 13.54 22.62 -2.15
C PHE A 692 12.96 22.87 -0.75
N PRO A 693 13.77 23.35 0.24
CA PRO A 693 13.27 23.61 1.60
C PRO A 693 12.14 24.62 1.62
N GLN A 694 11.03 24.27 2.27
CA GLN A 694 9.80 25.05 2.31
C GLN A 694 9.72 26.08 3.44
N PHE A 695 10.55 25.94 4.47
CA PHE A 695 10.54 26.76 5.67
C PHE A 695 11.77 27.69 5.74
N ASP A 696 11.64 28.82 6.40
CA ASP A 696 12.77 29.72 6.64
C ASP A 696 13.86 29.01 7.44
N LYS A 697 13.42 28.16 8.38
CA LYS A 697 14.30 27.33 9.17
C LYS A 697 13.60 26.05 9.60
N ALA A 698 14.32 24.93 9.50
CA ALA A 698 13.96 23.66 10.13
C ALA A 698 15.09 23.21 11.04
N THR A 699 14.76 22.68 12.23
CA THR A 699 15.73 22.10 13.16
C THR A 699 15.35 20.67 13.47
N ILE A 700 16.20 19.72 13.12
CA ILE A 700 16.06 18.29 13.40
C ILE A 700 16.86 17.99 14.67
N TYR A 701 16.19 17.50 15.71
CA TYR A 701 16.81 17.09 16.98
C TYR A 701 17.14 15.60 16.91
N LEU A 702 18.42 15.29 16.85
CA LEU A 702 18.92 13.93 16.67
C LEU A 702 19.03 13.21 18.02
N GLU A 703 18.84 11.88 18.03
CA GLU A 703 18.93 11.07 19.25
C GLU A 703 20.32 11.08 19.90
N ASN A 704 21.37 11.37 19.14
CA ASN A 704 22.74 11.54 19.65
C ASN A 704 22.97 12.89 20.37
N GLY A 705 21.90 13.70 20.56
CA GLY A 705 21.91 14.99 21.25
C GLY A 705 22.39 16.17 20.40
N LYS A 706 22.71 15.96 19.13
CA LYS A 706 23.07 17.02 18.18
C LYS A 706 21.82 17.55 17.46
N ASN A 707 21.99 18.66 16.74
CA ASN A 707 20.94 19.23 15.91
C ASN A 707 21.47 19.40 14.49
N PHE A 708 20.64 19.09 13.51
CA PHE A 708 20.85 19.47 12.12
C PHE A 708 19.89 20.58 11.75
N VAL A 709 20.41 21.71 11.30
CA VAL A 709 19.62 22.92 11.01
C VAL A 709 19.63 23.14 9.49
N ILE A 710 18.46 23.29 8.91
CA ILE A 710 18.24 23.64 7.52
C ILE A 710 17.70 25.07 7.50
N THR A 711 18.39 25.98 6.81
CA THR A 711 17.92 27.35 6.63
C THR A 711 17.69 27.66 5.16
N ASN A 712 16.66 28.48 4.87
CA ASN A 712 16.40 29.02 3.55
C ASN A 712 16.54 30.55 3.61
N SER A 713 17.71 31.06 3.23
CA SER A 713 18.09 32.46 3.41
C SER A 713 17.74 33.35 2.21
N GLY A 714 16.84 32.94 1.34
CA GLY A 714 16.38 33.76 0.21
C GLY A 714 15.56 34.99 0.62
N ALA A 715 15.80 36.12 0.02
CA ALA A 715 15.03 37.33 0.27
C ALA A 715 13.54 37.13 -0.11
N GLY A 716 12.65 37.19 0.87
CA GLY A 716 11.23 37.01 0.71
C GLY A 716 10.89 35.57 0.34
N VAL A 717 11.12 34.62 1.26
CA VAL A 717 10.72 33.21 1.09
C VAL A 717 9.22 33.13 0.81
N GLY A 718 8.87 32.97 -0.42
CA GLY A 718 7.50 32.90 -0.90
C GLY A 718 7.38 31.97 -2.09
N PHE A 719 6.17 31.60 -2.51
CA PHE A 719 5.92 30.76 -3.69
C PHE A 719 6.55 31.26 -4.99
N ASP A 720 7.04 32.50 -5.02
CA ASP A 720 7.73 33.07 -6.15
C ASP A 720 9.22 32.74 -6.20
N ASN A 721 9.84 32.31 -5.09
CA ASN A 721 11.20 31.79 -5.08
C ASN A 721 11.13 30.31 -5.47
N LYS A 722 11.67 30.00 -6.64
CA LYS A 722 11.54 28.66 -7.25
C LYS A 722 12.87 27.95 -7.42
N PHE A 723 13.98 28.65 -7.24
CA PHE A 723 15.29 28.15 -7.62
C PHE A 723 16.33 28.38 -6.52
N ILE A 724 17.16 27.39 -6.30
CA ILE A 724 18.34 27.50 -5.44
C ILE A 724 19.38 28.36 -6.16
N GLN A 725 19.93 29.32 -5.43
CA GLN A 725 20.94 30.28 -5.91
C GLN A 725 22.33 29.93 -5.42
N GLY A 726 22.43 29.22 -4.30
CA GLY A 726 23.66 28.79 -3.64
C GLY A 726 23.35 27.94 -2.42
N MET A 727 24.33 27.16 -1.98
CA MET A 727 24.24 26.37 -0.75
C MET A 727 25.54 26.44 0.04
N THR A 728 25.44 26.40 1.36
CA THR A 728 26.58 26.21 2.26
C THR A 728 26.30 25.15 3.31
N LEU A 729 27.32 24.35 3.65
CA LEU A 729 27.28 23.42 4.76
C LEU A 729 28.30 23.85 5.79
N ASN A 730 27.86 24.19 7.00
CA ASN A 730 28.70 24.73 8.07
C ASN A 730 29.54 25.94 7.57
N LYS A 731 28.88 26.85 6.82
CA LYS A 731 29.45 28.06 6.21
C LYS A 731 30.48 27.83 5.08
N ASN A 732 30.73 26.59 4.68
CA ASN A 732 31.52 26.26 3.52
C ASN A 732 30.65 26.07 2.28
N PRO A 733 31.09 26.50 1.09
CA PRO A 733 30.33 26.26 -0.13
C PRO A 733 29.97 24.77 -0.30
N TYR A 734 28.72 24.50 -0.68
CA TYR A 734 28.23 23.17 -0.91
C TYR A 734 27.55 23.11 -2.29
N ASN A 735 28.11 22.33 -3.19
CA ASN A 735 27.68 22.25 -4.59
C ASN A 735 27.18 20.86 -5.00
N LYS A 736 26.76 20.01 -4.06
CA LYS A 736 26.23 18.67 -4.33
C LYS A 736 24.70 18.68 -4.36
N LEU A 737 24.11 17.86 -5.24
CA LEU A 737 22.67 17.63 -5.33
C LEU A 737 22.19 16.51 -4.39
N TYR A 738 22.99 16.10 -3.45
CA TYR A 738 22.68 15.12 -2.40
C TYR A 738 23.36 15.47 -1.10
N ILE A 739 22.83 14.96 0.00
CA ILE A 739 23.43 15.04 1.33
C ILE A 739 23.36 13.66 1.98
N ASP A 740 24.45 13.19 2.57
CA ASP A 740 24.50 11.86 3.21
C ASP A 740 24.04 11.87 4.66
N ASP A 741 23.53 10.72 5.15
CA ASP A 741 23.04 10.55 6.52
C ASP A 741 24.13 10.87 7.56
N GLN A 742 25.38 10.50 7.31
CA GLN A 742 26.47 10.79 8.23
C GLN A 742 26.62 12.30 8.47
N THR A 743 26.50 13.12 7.42
CA THR A 743 26.51 14.58 7.52
C THR A 743 25.38 15.09 8.38
N ILE A 744 24.18 14.56 8.19
CA ILE A 744 23.00 14.91 9.03
C ILE A 744 23.26 14.51 10.49
N GLN A 745 23.73 13.28 10.75
CA GLN A 745 23.99 12.75 12.08
C GLN A 745 25.16 13.44 12.80
N GLN A 746 26.08 14.04 12.06
CA GLN A 746 27.13 14.87 12.66
C GLN A 746 26.59 16.17 13.23
N GLY A 747 25.40 16.59 12.80
CA GLY A 747 24.83 17.89 13.10
C GLY A 747 25.50 19.02 12.35
N GLY A 748 24.95 20.22 12.49
CA GLY A 748 25.48 21.40 11.81
C GLY A 748 24.37 22.22 11.14
N GLU A 749 24.78 23.07 10.21
CA GLU A 749 23.85 23.96 9.51
C GLU A 749 24.04 23.83 7.99
N TRP A 750 22.95 23.53 7.29
CA TRP A 750 22.84 23.56 5.85
C TRP A 750 21.99 24.77 5.45
N ASP A 751 22.63 25.77 4.87
CA ASP A 751 21.97 26.98 4.39
C ASP A 751 21.74 26.93 2.88
N VAL A 752 20.50 27.14 2.47
CA VAL A 752 20.06 27.14 1.08
C VAL A 752 19.58 28.55 0.72
N LEU A 753 20.36 29.25 -0.09
CA LEU A 753 19.94 30.54 -0.64
C LEU A 753 18.98 30.31 -1.80
N THR A 754 17.76 30.87 -1.75
CA THR A 754 16.78 30.74 -2.82
C THR A 754 16.43 32.06 -3.48
N GLY A 755 15.91 32.01 -4.72
CA GLY A 755 15.53 33.20 -5.48
C GLY A 755 14.51 32.94 -6.57
N LYS A 756 14.01 34.02 -7.19
CA LYS A 756 12.96 33.98 -8.23
C LYS A 756 13.50 33.58 -9.60
N LEU A 757 14.74 33.97 -9.91
CA LEU A 757 15.35 33.73 -11.21
C LEU A 757 16.34 32.57 -11.13
N LEU A 758 16.38 31.75 -12.16
CA LEU A 758 17.35 30.69 -12.29
C LEU A 758 18.78 31.26 -12.37
N ASN A 759 19.66 30.83 -11.46
CA ASN A 759 21.08 31.10 -11.51
C ASN A 759 21.78 30.01 -12.33
N LYS A 760 21.88 30.22 -13.64
CA LYS A 760 22.47 29.23 -14.55
C LYS A 760 23.94 28.91 -14.23
N LEU A 761 24.70 29.87 -13.74
CA LEU A 761 26.12 29.63 -13.37
C LEU A 761 26.18 28.63 -12.21
N PHE A 762 25.42 28.86 -11.13
CA PHE A 762 25.38 27.96 -9.99
C PHE A 762 24.88 26.56 -10.41
N THR A 763 23.81 26.50 -11.21
CA THR A 763 23.25 25.22 -11.69
C THR A 763 24.28 24.40 -12.49
N GLN A 764 25.13 25.06 -13.26
CA GLN A 764 26.21 24.42 -14.03
C GLN A 764 27.35 23.90 -13.16
N GLU A 765 27.61 24.52 -12.01
CA GLU A 765 28.64 24.13 -11.06
C GLU A 765 28.22 23.00 -10.10
N LEU A 766 26.92 22.67 -10.08
CA LEU A 766 26.41 21.60 -9.22
C LEU A 766 26.95 20.23 -9.63
N GLU A 767 27.46 19.50 -8.66
CA GLU A 767 27.79 18.08 -8.78
C GLU A 767 26.49 17.30 -8.91
N LYS A 768 26.26 16.71 -10.08
CA LYS A 768 25.05 15.91 -10.36
C LYS A 768 25.12 14.62 -9.58
N SER A 769 23.94 14.16 -9.18
CA SER A 769 23.84 12.82 -8.63
C SER A 769 24.23 11.77 -9.67
N SER A 770 24.84 10.71 -9.22
CA SER A 770 25.23 9.56 -10.04
C SER A 770 24.99 8.30 -9.22
N ASP A 771 24.26 7.37 -9.80
CA ASP A 771 23.96 6.09 -9.18
C ASP A 771 23.78 5.05 -10.27
N GLY A 772 24.61 3.99 -10.27
CA GLY A 772 24.57 2.98 -11.31
C GLY A 772 25.41 1.76 -11.01
N ILE A 773 24.98 0.64 -11.55
CA ILE A 773 25.66 -0.66 -11.46
C ILE A 773 26.69 -0.74 -12.58
N THR A 774 27.97 -0.79 -12.21
CA THR A 774 29.10 -0.80 -13.16
C THR A 774 29.81 -2.15 -13.27
N ASP A 775 29.63 -3.03 -12.30
CA ASP A 775 30.25 -4.36 -12.26
C ASP A 775 29.25 -5.50 -12.52
N SER A 776 29.79 -6.67 -12.82
CA SER A 776 28.99 -7.90 -13.06
C SER A 776 27.89 -7.75 -14.12
N LEU A 777 28.09 -6.86 -15.11
CA LEU A 777 27.09 -6.55 -16.14
C LEU A 777 26.58 -7.81 -16.84
N ILE A 778 25.24 -7.87 -17.01
CA ILE A 778 24.55 -8.97 -17.70
C ILE A 778 24.43 -8.72 -19.20
N VAL A 779 24.10 -9.76 -19.96
CA VAL A 779 23.59 -9.68 -21.34
C VAL A 779 22.08 -9.80 -21.28
N SER A 780 21.36 -8.83 -21.89
CA SER A 780 19.90 -8.84 -21.92
C SER A 780 19.36 -10.03 -22.71
N ASN A 781 18.21 -10.54 -22.30
CA ASN A 781 17.55 -11.65 -22.98
C ASN A 781 17.21 -11.27 -24.44
N PRO A 782 17.38 -12.17 -25.42
CA PRO A 782 16.82 -11.96 -26.74
C PRO A 782 15.29 -11.93 -26.66
N TYR A 783 14.63 -11.45 -27.71
CA TYR A 783 13.17 -11.42 -27.81
C TYR A 783 12.73 -11.75 -29.24
N PHE A 784 11.49 -12.24 -29.32
CA PHE A 784 10.86 -12.54 -30.60
C PHE A 784 10.02 -11.34 -31.02
N LEU A 785 10.26 -10.86 -32.24
CA LEU A 785 9.49 -9.79 -32.84
C LEU A 785 8.41 -10.39 -33.73
N ASN A 786 7.20 -9.83 -33.67
CA ASN A 786 5.98 -10.33 -34.33
C ASN A 786 5.58 -11.76 -33.89
N ALA A 787 5.91 -12.10 -32.64
CA ALA A 787 5.46 -13.35 -32.03
C ALA A 787 3.95 -13.27 -31.73
N THR A 788 3.19 -14.20 -32.29
CA THR A 788 1.82 -14.47 -31.87
C THR A 788 1.76 -15.94 -31.45
N PRO A 789 1.27 -16.27 -30.27
CA PRO A 789 1.28 -17.64 -29.76
C PRO A 789 0.45 -18.58 -30.64
N THR A 790 -0.55 -18.06 -31.38
CA THR A 790 -1.42 -18.84 -32.27
C THR A 790 -1.40 -18.26 -33.67
N PHE A 791 -1.48 -19.14 -34.69
CA PHE A 791 -1.42 -18.72 -36.08
C PHE A 791 -2.17 -19.70 -37.02
N LYS A 792 -2.66 -19.19 -38.16
CA LYS A 792 -3.30 -19.98 -39.22
C LYS A 792 -2.38 -20.19 -40.45
N LYS A 793 -1.67 -19.13 -40.82
CA LYS A 793 -0.77 -19.16 -41.99
C LYS A 793 0.67 -19.12 -41.51
N PRO A 794 1.57 -19.85 -42.21
CA PRO A 794 3.00 -19.74 -41.91
C PRO A 794 3.45 -18.28 -41.86
N PHE A 795 4.31 -17.95 -40.93
CA PHE A 795 4.89 -16.62 -40.74
C PHE A 795 6.36 -16.72 -40.32
N ASP A 796 7.08 -15.59 -40.41
CA ASP A 796 8.48 -15.52 -40.09
C ASP A 796 8.69 -14.78 -38.75
N ILE A 797 9.38 -15.43 -37.82
CA ILE A 797 9.80 -14.83 -36.55
C ILE A 797 11.20 -14.24 -36.69
N GLN A 798 11.35 -12.99 -36.24
CA GLN A 798 12.66 -12.37 -36.06
C GLN A 798 13.09 -12.48 -34.59
N ILE A 799 14.35 -12.88 -34.37
CA ILE A 799 14.98 -12.93 -33.06
C ILE A 799 15.90 -11.69 -32.91
N LYS A 800 15.68 -10.89 -31.90
CA LYS A 800 16.42 -9.63 -31.68
C LYS A 800 17.09 -9.62 -30.30
N SER A 801 18.11 -8.78 -30.16
CA SER A 801 18.75 -8.43 -28.88
C SER A 801 19.00 -6.94 -28.88
N PHE A 802 18.85 -6.31 -27.71
CA PHE A 802 19.21 -4.91 -27.49
C PHE A 802 20.71 -4.73 -27.24
N ASP A 803 21.41 -5.79 -26.82
CA ASP A 803 22.86 -5.76 -26.69
C ASP A 803 23.52 -5.77 -28.06
N LYS A 804 24.11 -4.65 -28.43
CA LYS A 804 24.87 -4.52 -29.69
C LYS A 804 26.03 -5.54 -29.70
N ASP A 805 26.28 -6.13 -30.83
CA ASP A 805 27.34 -7.14 -31.08
C ASP A 805 27.16 -8.49 -30.36
N ALA A 806 26.00 -8.70 -29.70
CA ALA A 806 25.65 -10.01 -29.17
C ALA A 806 25.32 -10.97 -30.33
N LYS A 807 25.91 -12.18 -30.29
CA LYS A 807 25.53 -13.27 -31.19
C LYS A 807 24.35 -14.04 -30.62
N ILE A 808 23.31 -14.26 -31.44
CA ILE A 808 22.12 -15.00 -31.04
C ILE A 808 22.22 -16.43 -31.56
N TYR A 809 22.02 -17.40 -30.67
CA TYR A 809 21.93 -18.83 -31.01
C TYR A 809 20.54 -19.34 -30.64
N TYR A 810 19.98 -20.24 -31.45
CA TYR A 810 18.64 -20.75 -31.24
C TYR A 810 18.49 -22.23 -31.55
N THR A 811 17.42 -22.84 -31.03
CA THR A 811 16.97 -24.22 -31.32
C THR A 811 15.48 -24.24 -31.61
N THR A 812 15.02 -25.28 -32.33
CA THR A 812 13.62 -25.47 -32.72
C THR A 812 13.05 -26.80 -32.25
N ASP A 813 13.86 -27.61 -31.56
CA ASP A 813 13.53 -28.93 -31.02
C ASP A 813 13.29 -28.92 -29.49
N GLY A 814 13.23 -27.75 -28.88
CA GLY A 814 13.06 -27.58 -27.42
C GLY A 814 14.34 -27.77 -26.60
N SER A 815 15.48 -28.13 -27.23
CA SER A 815 16.78 -28.23 -26.53
C SER A 815 17.29 -26.86 -26.10
N THR A 816 18.13 -26.83 -25.06
CA THR A 816 18.74 -25.55 -24.57
C THR A 816 19.82 -25.09 -25.54
N PRO A 817 19.70 -23.88 -26.14
CA PRO A 817 20.70 -23.37 -27.09
C PRO A 817 22.04 -23.05 -26.41
N ASN A 818 23.14 -23.21 -27.17
CA ASN A 818 24.50 -22.90 -26.77
C ASN A 818 25.32 -22.47 -28.00
N VAL A 819 26.62 -22.22 -27.83
CA VAL A 819 27.51 -21.78 -28.91
C VAL A 819 27.61 -22.78 -30.11
N SER A 820 27.20 -24.03 -29.94
CA SER A 820 27.16 -25.06 -30.99
C SER A 820 25.79 -25.12 -31.67
N SER A 821 24.79 -24.40 -31.16
CA SER A 821 23.44 -24.35 -31.77
C SER A 821 23.44 -23.45 -33.01
N THR A 822 22.33 -23.42 -33.73
CA THR A 822 22.19 -22.59 -34.93
C THR A 822 22.41 -21.12 -34.64
N LEU A 823 23.37 -20.50 -35.31
CA LEU A 823 23.58 -19.05 -35.25
C LEU A 823 22.46 -18.36 -36.03
N TYR A 824 21.77 -17.44 -35.39
CA TYR A 824 20.71 -16.66 -36.02
C TYR A 824 21.27 -15.68 -37.08
N SER A 825 20.82 -15.80 -38.31
CA SER A 825 21.23 -14.93 -39.42
C SER A 825 20.05 -14.41 -40.26
N SER A 826 18.89 -15.06 -40.19
CA SER A 826 17.70 -14.72 -40.94
C SER A 826 16.43 -15.14 -40.18
N PRO A 827 15.26 -14.57 -40.48
CA PRO A 827 13.99 -14.93 -39.85
C PRO A 827 13.72 -16.43 -39.90
N VAL A 828 13.12 -16.99 -38.86
CA VAL A 828 12.75 -18.40 -38.72
C VAL A 828 11.31 -18.59 -39.16
N ASN A 829 11.09 -19.41 -40.18
CA ASN A 829 9.76 -19.72 -40.70
C ASN A 829 9.01 -20.70 -39.78
N ILE A 830 7.82 -20.30 -39.34
CA ILE A 830 6.92 -21.09 -38.50
C ILE A 830 5.75 -21.60 -39.34
N SER A 831 5.61 -22.91 -39.49
CA SER A 831 4.56 -23.55 -40.31
C SER A 831 3.77 -24.64 -39.58
N SER A 832 4.24 -25.07 -38.42
CA SER A 832 3.60 -26.06 -37.54
C SER A 832 3.82 -25.72 -36.06
N ASN A 833 3.17 -26.43 -35.16
CA ASN A 833 3.43 -26.31 -33.73
C ASN A 833 4.92 -26.45 -33.43
N ILE A 834 5.51 -25.49 -32.72
CA ILE A 834 6.96 -25.45 -32.50
C ILE A 834 7.29 -24.69 -31.22
N THR A 835 8.34 -25.11 -30.54
CA THR A 835 8.98 -24.36 -29.46
C THR A 835 10.33 -23.84 -29.92
N ILE A 836 10.53 -22.53 -29.88
CA ILE A 836 11.81 -21.90 -30.18
C ILE A 836 12.45 -21.46 -28.88
N LYS A 837 13.74 -21.80 -28.69
CA LYS A 837 14.56 -21.28 -27.60
C LYS A 837 15.73 -20.50 -28.17
N ALA A 838 16.08 -19.37 -27.56
CA ALA A 838 17.16 -18.51 -27.98
C ALA A 838 17.98 -17.97 -26.82
N ILE A 839 19.29 -17.79 -27.03
CA ILE A 839 20.20 -17.07 -26.13
C ILE A 839 21.01 -16.03 -26.91
N ALA A 840 21.36 -14.94 -26.22
CA ALA A 840 22.31 -13.94 -26.70
C ALA A 840 23.66 -14.14 -25.99
N ILE A 841 24.76 -14.11 -26.73
CA ILE A 841 26.12 -14.26 -26.17
C ILE A 841 26.96 -13.06 -26.61
N LYS A 842 27.57 -12.37 -25.60
CA LYS A 842 28.46 -11.23 -25.81
C LYS A 842 29.68 -11.36 -24.91
N SER A 843 30.88 -11.24 -25.48
CA SER A 843 32.16 -11.33 -24.74
C SER A 843 32.23 -12.55 -23.79
N GLY A 844 31.74 -13.70 -24.27
CA GLY A 844 31.76 -14.96 -23.50
C GLY A 844 30.69 -15.10 -22.42
N LYS A 845 29.89 -14.06 -22.19
CA LYS A 845 28.72 -14.10 -21.25
C LYS A 845 27.45 -14.42 -22.03
N ALA A 846 26.64 -15.31 -21.50
CA ALA A 846 25.32 -15.66 -22.05
C ALA A 846 24.20 -14.95 -21.29
N SER A 847 23.12 -14.60 -22.00
CA SER A 847 21.84 -14.23 -21.43
C SER A 847 21.13 -15.45 -20.82
N PHE A 848 19.98 -15.24 -20.18
CA PHE A 848 19.03 -16.32 -19.95
C PHE A 848 18.44 -16.82 -21.28
N VAL A 849 17.88 -18.03 -21.24
CA VAL A 849 17.15 -18.61 -22.38
C VAL A 849 15.80 -17.92 -22.50
N ASN A 850 15.51 -17.41 -23.70
CA ASN A 850 14.17 -16.95 -24.04
C ASN A 850 13.44 -18.06 -24.80
N GLU A 851 12.21 -18.39 -24.40
CA GLU A 851 11.38 -19.44 -24.97
C GLU A 851 10.06 -18.85 -25.49
N GLY A 852 9.62 -19.32 -26.68
CA GLY A 852 8.29 -19.05 -27.19
C GLY A 852 7.70 -20.32 -27.78
N ARG A 853 6.40 -20.50 -27.55
CA ARG A 853 5.62 -21.64 -28.05
C ARG A 853 4.59 -21.13 -29.03
N PHE A 854 4.53 -21.79 -30.22
CA PHE A 854 3.67 -21.35 -31.30
C PHE A 854 2.75 -22.49 -31.72
N PHE A 855 1.44 -22.24 -31.73
CA PHE A 855 0.40 -23.21 -31.99
C PHE A 855 -0.33 -22.85 -33.28
N ARG A 856 -0.46 -23.81 -34.17
CA ARG A 856 -1.20 -23.64 -35.42
C ARG A 856 -2.68 -23.96 -35.19
N ILE A 857 -3.53 -22.94 -35.36
CA ILE A 857 -4.97 -23.10 -35.30
C ILE A 857 -5.42 -23.98 -36.47
N ARG A 858 -6.33 -24.87 -36.21
CA ARG A 858 -6.86 -25.82 -37.19
C ARG A 858 -7.61 -25.10 -38.30
N ASP A 859 -7.22 -25.33 -39.56
CA ASP A 859 -7.87 -24.77 -40.75
C ASP A 859 -9.15 -25.54 -41.16
N ASP A 860 -9.31 -26.77 -40.65
CA ASP A 860 -10.41 -27.69 -41.01
C ASP A 860 -11.67 -27.46 -40.15
N ILE A 861 -11.65 -26.54 -39.20
CA ILE A 861 -12.80 -26.15 -38.40
C ILE A 861 -12.96 -24.62 -38.39
N LYS A 862 -14.21 -24.16 -38.17
CA LYS A 862 -14.53 -22.73 -38.02
C LYS A 862 -15.34 -22.50 -36.77
N LEU A 863 -14.96 -21.53 -35.97
CA LEU A 863 -15.72 -21.09 -34.80
C LEU A 863 -16.64 -19.91 -35.17
N SER A 864 -17.86 -19.93 -34.68
CA SER A 864 -18.80 -18.82 -34.72
C SER A 864 -19.33 -18.57 -33.32
N LEU A 865 -18.96 -17.44 -32.72
CA LEU A 865 -19.48 -17.00 -31.42
C LEU A 865 -20.81 -16.29 -31.62
N LEU A 866 -21.89 -16.87 -31.11
CA LEU A 866 -23.23 -16.26 -31.15
C LEU A 866 -23.45 -15.32 -29.96
N THR A 867 -22.69 -15.45 -28.91
CA THR A 867 -22.57 -14.49 -27.80
C THR A 867 -21.20 -13.79 -27.88
N LYS A 868 -21.18 -12.48 -27.71
CA LYS A 868 -19.92 -11.70 -27.68
C LYS A 868 -19.24 -11.84 -26.31
N PHE A 869 -17.94 -12.07 -26.33
CA PHE A 869 -17.09 -11.98 -25.14
C PHE A 869 -16.88 -10.51 -24.71
N LEU A 870 -16.45 -10.33 -23.48
CA LEU A 870 -16.15 -9.00 -22.94
C LEU A 870 -14.80 -8.48 -23.46
N PRO A 871 -14.69 -7.18 -23.80
CA PRO A 871 -13.45 -6.59 -24.25
C PRO A 871 -12.28 -6.69 -23.27
N ASN A 872 -12.58 -6.76 -21.96
CA ASN A 872 -11.58 -6.88 -20.91
C ASN A 872 -11.03 -8.30 -20.73
N TYR A 873 -11.71 -9.31 -21.29
CA TYR A 873 -11.32 -10.72 -21.22
C TYR A 873 -11.49 -11.40 -22.59
N PRO A 874 -10.66 -10.99 -23.58
CA PRO A 874 -10.81 -11.48 -24.94
C PRO A 874 -10.08 -12.80 -25.20
N ALA A 875 -9.22 -13.26 -24.31
CA ALA A 875 -8.16 -14.24 -24.59
C ALA A 875 -7.37 -13.82 -25.85
N GLU A 876 -7.09 -14.70 -26.80
CA GLU A 876 -6.46 -14.38 -28.09
C GLU A 876 -7.46 -13.90 -29.15
N GLY A 877 -8.71 -13.66 -28.77
CA GLY A 877 -9.74 -13.08 -29.63
C GLY A 877 -10.81 -14.09 -30.08
N ALA A 878 -11.34 -13.88 -31.30
CA ALA A 878 -12.56 -14.57 -31.74
C ALA A 878 -12.42 -16.09 -31.89
N GLU A 879 -11.21 -16.63 -31.97
CA GLU A 879 -10.94 -18.07 -32.16
C GLU A 879 -10.30 -18.76 -30.96
N SER A 880 -10.22 -18.04 -29.81
CA SER A 880 -9.60 -18.55 -28.60
C SER A 880 -10.17 -19.88 -28.11
N LEU A 881 -11.45 -20.14 -28.36
CA LEU A 881 -12.06 -21.42 -27.94
C LEU A 881 -11.68 -22.63 -28.84
N ILE A 882 -10.80 -22.47 -29.84
CA ILE A 882 -10.32 -23.54 -30.73
C ILE A 882 -8.84 -23.38 -31.09
N ASP A 883 -8.05 -22.62 -30.31
CA ASP A 883 -6.66 -22.29 -30.67
C ASP A 883 -5.63 -23.23 -30.04
N GLY A 884 -6.06 -24.09 -29.12
CA GLY A 884 -5.20 -25.06 -28.43
C GLY A 884 -4.50 -24.51 -27.21
N LEU A 885 -4.83 -23.29 -26.76
CA LEU A 885 -4.31 -22.72 -25.53
C LEU A 885 -5.27 -22.96 -24.37
N HIS A 886 -4.73 -23.35 -23.22
CA HIS A 886 -5.48 -23.57 -22.01
C HIS A 886 -5.17 -22.52 -20.95
N GLY A 887 -6.22 -21.98 -20.32
CA GLY A 887 -6.11 -21.11 -19.19
C GLY A 887 -5.68 -21.88 -17.92
N THR A 888 -5.05 -21.18 -17.00
CA THR A 888 -4.65 -21.70 -15.69
C THR A 888 -5.63 -21.28 -14.59
N ALA A 889 -5.46 -21.83 -13.38
CA ALA A 889 -6.23 -21.37 -12.21
C ALA A 889 -5.96 -19.88 -11.88
N ASN A 890 -4.83 -19.33 -12.28
CA ASN A 890 -4.59 -17.88 -12.22
C ASN A 890 -5.14 -17.21 -13.49
N TRP A 891 -6.42 -16.84 -13.47
CA TRP A 891 -7.09 -16.23 -14.64
C TRP A 891 -6.47 -14.90 -15.11
N ARG A 892 -5.63 -14.27 -14.27
CA ARG A 892 -4.94 -13.01 -14.60
C ARG A 892 -3.81 -13.19 -15.61
N LEU A 893 -3.38 -14.43 -15.83
CA LEU A 893 -2.35 -14.76 -16.82
C LEU A 893 -2.88 -14.76 -18.26
N GLY A 894 -4.21 -14.64 -18.46
CA GLY A 894 -4.83 -14.66 -19.78
C GLY A 894 -5.37 -16.04 -20.17
N HIS A 895 -5.59 -16.24 -21.48
CA HIS A 895 -6.14 -17.45 -22.13
C HIS A 895 -7.59 -17.80 -21.71
N TRP A 896 -8.27 -16.89 -21.01
CA TRP A 896 -9.68 -17.01 -20.62
C TRP A 896 -10.54 -16.00 -21.37
N GLN A 897 -11.55 -16.49 -22.10
CA GLN A 897 -12.57 -15.66 -22.72
C GLN A 897 -13.75 -15.47 -21.76
N GLY A 898 -14.05 -14.21 -21.40
CA GLY A 898 -15.02 -13.88 -20.36
C GLY A 898 -16.39 -13.48 -20.90
N TYR A 899 -17.47 -13.96 -20.25
CA TYR A 899 -18.87 -13.66 -20.57
C TYR A 899 -19.61 -13.31 -19.28
N GLN A 900 -20.30 -12.16 -19.23
CA GLN A 900 -21.01 -11.73 -18.02
C GLN A 900 -22.51 -11.59 -18.29
N GLY A 901 -23.33 -12.19 -17.44
CA GLY A 901 -24.78 -12.05 -17.47
C GLY A 901 -25.49 -12.73 -18.65
N ASN A 902 -24.75 -13.41 -19.53
CA ASN A 902 -25.27 -14.09 -20.71
C ASN A 902 -24.71 -15.51 -20.82
N ASP A 903 -25.48 -16.43 -21.42
CA ASP A 903 -24.97 -17.75 -21.79
C ASP A 903 -23.82 -17.60 -22.82
N LEU A 904 -22.76 -18.39 -22.71
CA LEU A 904 -21.83 -18.56 -23.81
C LEU A 904 -22.49 -19.47 -24.86
N VAL A 905 -22.60 -19.02 -26.11
CA VAL A 905 -23.10 -19.81 -27.21
C VAL A 905 -22.11 -19.78 -28.38
N ALA A 906 -21.53 -20.93 -28.68
CA ALA A 906 -20.54 -21.09 -29.73
C ALA A 906 -20.94 -22.23 -30.68
N VAL A 907 -20.61 -22.09 -31.95
CA VAL A 907 -20.82 -23.10 -32.98
C VAL A 907 -19.52 -23.41 -33.67
N VAL A 908 -19.10 -24.69 -33.68
CA VAL A 908 -17.96 -25.20 -34.42
C VAL A 908 -18.47 -25.90 -35.67
N ASP A 909 -18.10 -25.42 -36.89
CA ASP A 909 -18.31 -26.10 -38.20
C ASP A 909 -17.05 -26.93 -38.53
N MET A 910 -17.19 -28.20 -38.58
CA MET A 910 -16.11 -29.14 -38.93
C MET A 910 -15.92 -29.33 -40.46
N GLY A 911 -16.55 -28.45 -41.27
CA GLY A 911 -16.45 -28.45 -42.73
C GLY A 911 -17.28 -29.57 -43.38
N GLN A 912 -17.30 -30.73 -42.79
CA GLN A 912 -18.09 -31.90 -43.22
C GLN A 912 -18.53 -32.77 -42.05
N ALA A 913 -19.51 -33.60 -42.20
CA ALA A 913 -19.96 -34.50 -41.17
C ALA A 913 -18.88 -35.56 -40.85
N LYS A 914 -18.32 -35.47 -39.63
CA LYS A 914 -17.26 -36.35 -39.07
C LYS A 914 -17.79 -37.14 -37.88
N PRO A 915 -17.25 -38.33 -37.57
CA PRO A 915 -17.48 -38.96 -36.28
C PRO A 915 -16.98 -38.05 -35.16
N VAL A 916 -17.78 -37.90 -34.12
CA VAL A 916 -17.44 -37.16 -32.88
C VAL A 916 -17.64 -38.14 -31.75
N LYS A 917 -16.52 -38.48 -31.08
CA LYS A 917 -16.50 -39.35 -29.92
C LYS A 917 -16.90 -38.57 -28.69
N SER A 918 -16.21 -37.48 -28.44
CA SER A 918 -16.44 -36.64 -27.28
C SER A 918 -16.26 -35.14 -27.59
N VAL A 919 -16.82 -34.31 -26.74
CA VAL A 919 -16.63 -32.87 -26.76
C VAL A 919 -16.45 -32.38 -25.32
N SER A 920 -15.61 -31.35 -25.08
CA SER A 920 -15.49 -30.66 -23.79
C SER A 920 -15.39 -29.16 -23.97
N LEU A 921 -15.77 -28.43 -22.92
CA LEU A 921 -15.52 -27.01 -22.75
C LEU A 921 -14.75 -26.83 -21.43
N GLY A 922 -13.55 -26.29 -21.52
CA GLY A 922 -12.77 -25.92 -20.36
C GLY A 922 -13.29 -24.62 -19.73
N THR A 923 -13.41 -24.57 -18.41
CA THR A 923 -13.96 -23.44 -17.66
C THR A 923 -13.25 -23.25 -16.31
N LEU A 924 -13.41 -22.05 -15.71
CA LEU A 924 -12.81 -21.66 -14.43
C LEU A 924 -13.89 -21.29 -13.42
N GLN A 925 -13.66 -21.64 -12.15
CA GLN A 925 -14.34 -21.05 -10.99
C GLN A 925 -13.34 -20.33 -10.09
N ASP A 926 -13.61 -19.05 -9.83
CA ASP A 926 -13.08 -18.23 -8.75
C ASP A 926 -14.23 -17.37 -8.22
N SER A 927 -15.00 -17.92 -7.29
CA SER A 927 -16.23 -17.30 -6.82
C SER A 927 -16.02 -15.92 -6.23
N ARG A 928 -14.86 -15.63 -5.60
CA ARG A 928 -14.51 -14.31 -5.06
C ARG A 928 -14.36 -13.26 -6.16
N ALA A 929 -13.87 -13.68 -7.33
CA ALA A 929 -13.73 -12.81 -8.50
C ALA A 929 -14.97 -12.83 -9.42
N TRP A 930 -16.15 -13.26 -8.92
CA TRP A 930 -17.44 -13.35 -9.63
C TRP A 930 -17.45 -14.39 -10.77
N ILE A 931 -16.37 -15.17 -10.91
CA ILE A 931 -16.22 -16.20 -11.93
C ILE A 931 -16.81 -17.50 -11.38
N VAL A 932 -17.85 -17.99 -12.02
CA VAL A 932 -18.61 -19.16 -11.53
C VAL A 932 -18.77 -20.18 -12.66
N PHE A 933 -18.60 -21.44 -12.36
CA PHE A 933 -18.87 -22.48 -13.32
C PHE A 933 -20.29 -22.36 -13.90
N PRO A 934 -20.48 -22.59 -15.20
CA PRO A 934 -21.81 -22.64 -15.79
C PRO A 934 -22.70 -23.68 -15.09
N LYS A 935 -23.99 -23.39 -14.90
CA LYS A 935 -24.95 -24.36 -14.34
C LYS A 935 -24.94 -25.69 -15.08
N ALA A 936 -24.80 -25.59 -16.38
CA ALA A 936 -24.70 -26.73 -17.28
C ALA A 936 -24.01 -26.32 -18.58
N VAL A 937 -23.35 -27.26 -19.25
CA VAL A 937 -22.89 -27.11 -20.62
C VAL A 937 -23.67 -28.09 -21.49
N GLU A 938 -24.42 -27.55 -22.46
CA GLU A 938 -25.23 -28.31 -23.40
C GLU A 938 -24.50 -28.50 -24.73
N TYR A 939 -24.51 -29.71 -25.26
CA TYR A 939 -23.90 -30.04 -26.54
C TYR A 939 -25.01 -30.44 -27.53
N TRP A 940 -25.05 -29.72 -28.65
CA TRP A 940 -26.01 -29.88 -29.71
C TRP A 940 -25.31 -30.23 -31.01
N THR A 941 -25.93 -31.04 -31.85
CA THR A 941 -25.39 -31.39 -33.16
C THR A 941 -26.35 -31.00 -34.28
N SER A 942 -25.78 -30.73 -35.46
CA SER A 942 -26.51 -30.46 -36.71
C SER A 942 -25.70 -30.87 -37.92
N ASP A 943 -26.38 -31.24 -39.00
CA ASP A 943 -25.75 -31.49 -40.29
C ASP A 943 -25.88 -30.31 -41.27
N ASP A 944 -26.89 -29.45 -41.05
CA ASP A 944 -27.22 -28.30 -41.91
C ASP A 944 -26.91 -26.93 -41.30
N GLY A 945 -26.50 -26.87 -40.05
CA GLY A 945 -26.18 -25.62 -39.34
C GLY A 945 -27.40 -24.79 -38.92
N THR A 946 -28.58 -25.28 -39.11
CA THR A 946 -29.86 -24.59 -38.75
C THR A 946 -30.71 -25.42 -37.79
N ASN A 947 -30.85 -26.71 -38.03
CA ASN A 947 -31.61 -27.63 -37.22
C ASN A 947 -30.71 -28.36 -36.22
N TYR A 948 -30.70 -27.86 -34.97
CA TYR A 948 -29.84 -28.42 -33.92
C TYR A 948 -30.65 -29.37 -33.01
N LYS A 949 -30.05 -30.54 -32.74
CA LYS A 949 -30.58 -31.51 -31.77
C LYS A 949 -29.67 -31.54 -30.54
N LEU A 950 -30.29 -31.41 -29.37
CA LEU A 950 -29.58 -31.58 -28.09
C LEU A 950 -29.19 -33.08 -27.97
N VAL A 951 -27.91 -33.30 -27.75
CA VAL A 951 -27.37 -34.65 -27.52
C VAL A 951 -27.27 -34.92 -26.03
N THR A 952 -26.67 -33.97 -25.28
CA THR A 952 -26.48 -34.15 -23.85
C THR A 952 -26.26 -32.80 -23.14
N SER A 953 -26.38 -32.80 -21.82
CA SER A 953 -26.09 -31.68 -20.95
C SER A 953 -25.29 -32.19 -19.76
N VAL A 954 -24.18 -31.51 -19.47
CA VAL A 954 -23.30 -31.79 -18.31
C VAL A 954 -23.48 -30.68 -17.27
N ASN A 955 -24.02 -31.04 -16.12
CA ASN A 955 -24.27 -30.09 -15.03
C ASN A 955 -23.03 -29.94 -14.16
N THR A 956 -22.79 -28.73 -13.58
CA THR A 956 -21.79 -28.54 -12.54
C THR A 956 -22.13 -29.35 -11.30
N LYS A 957 -21.08 -29.88 -10.65
CA LYS A 957 -21.19 -30.58 -9.35
C LYS A 957 -20.53 -29.79 -8.22
N VAL A 958 -19.86 -28.70 -8.56
CA VAL A 958 -19.13 -27.85 -7.61
C VAL A 958 -20.07 -26.79 -7.07
N ASP A 959 -20.07 -26.61 -5.76
CA ASP A 959 -20.84 -25.54 -5.11
C ASP A 959 -20.19 -24.18 -5.39
N ILE A 960 -20.99 -23.18 -5.69
CA ILE A 960 -20.51 -21.79 -5.82
C ILE A 960 -19.86 -21.28 -4.52
N LYS A 961 -20.18 -21.85 -3.36
CA LYS A 961 -19.55 -21.56 -2.06
C LYS A 961 -18.14 -22.14 -1.92
N ASP A 962 -17.71 -23.03 -2.81
CA ASP A 962 -16.32 -23.46 -2.83
C ASP A 962 -15.46 -22.31 -3.33
N LEU A 963 -14.69 -21.73 -2.41
CA LEU A 963 -13.82 -20.58 -2.65
C LEU A 963 -12.44 -20.98 -3.21
N ASN A 964 -12.18 -22.28 -3.40
CA ASN A 964 -10.95 -22.72 -4.05
C ASN A 964 -11.02 -22.38 -5.55
N VAL A 965 -9.97 -21.75 -6.04
CA VAL A 965 -9.85 -21.50 -7.49
C VAL A 965 -9.56 -22.81 -8.20
N GLN A 966 -10.36 -23.15 -9.20
CA GLN A 966 -10.25 -24.44 -9.89
C GLN A 966 -10.72 -24.38 -11.35
N THR A 967 -10.11 -25.20 -12.19
CA THR A 967 -10.50 -25.38 -13.58
C THR A 967 -11.24 -26.71 -13.75
N GLN A 968 -12.17 -26.78 -14.68
CA GLN A 968 -12.92 -27.99 -14.99
C GLN A 968 -13.27 -28.06 -16.46
N ASP A 969 -13.03 -29.23 -17.08
CA ASP A 969 -13.56 -29.59 -18.39
C ASP A 969 -14.96 -30.20 -18.23
N PHE A 970 -15.96 -29.58 -18.84
CA PHE A 970 -17.31 -30.14 -18.96
C PHE A 970 -17.34 -31.11 -20.12
N LYS A 971 -16.77 -32.33 -19.94
CA LYS A 971 -16.63 -33.34 -20.99
C LYS A 971 -17.87 -34.20 -21.11
N ALA A 972 -18.28 -34.49 -22.37
CA ALA A 972 -19.38 -35.40 -22.70
C ALA A 972 -19.01 -36.34 -23.85
N GLU A 973 -19.38 -37.62 -23.74
CA GLU A 973 -19.32 -38.61 -24.81
C GLU A 973 -20.53 -38.44 -25.72
N LEU A 974 -20.30 -38.13 -27.00
CA LEU A 974 -21.39 -37.93 -27.97
C LEU A 974 -21.62 -39.17 -28.83
N ASN A 975 -20.55 -39.87 -29.25
CA ASN A 975 -20.60 -41.08 -30.07
C ASN A 975 -21.53 -40.91 -31.25
N THR A 976 -21.46 -39.81 -31.98
CA THR A 976 -22.34 -39.42 -33.06
C THR A 976 -21.57 -38.98 -34.28
N LYS A 977 -22.27 -38.72 -35.38
CA LYS A 977 -21.71 -38.14 -36.61
C LYS A 977 -22.41 -36.80 -36.83
N ALA A 978 -21.66 -35.70 -36.98
CA ALA A 978 -22.22 -34.38 -37.22
C ALA A 978 -21.25 -33.50 -37.98
N ARG A 979 -21.72 -32.47 -38.62
CA ARG A 979 -20.89 -31.38 -39.18
C ARG A 979 -20.77 -30.21 -38.22
N TYR A 980 -21.84 -29.84 -37.54
CA TYR A 980 -21.86 -28.72 -36.63
C TYR A 980 -22.03 -29.18 -35.20
N ILE A 981 -21.20 -28.63 -34.30
CA ILE A 981 -21.32 -28.77 -32.86
C ILE A 981 -21.63 -27.40 -32.30
N LYS A 982 -22.79 -27.27 -31.61
CA LYS A 982 -23.13 -26.05 -30.83
C LYS A 982 -22.94 -26.34 -29.35
N VAL A 983 -22.17 -25.49 -28.71
CA VAL A 983 -21.89 -25.52 -27.28
C VAL A 983 -22.62 -24.36 -26.62
N VAL A 984 -23.38 -24.66 -25.56
CA VAL A 984 -24.11 -23.64 -24.78
C VAL A 984 -23.74 -23.80 -23.31
N ALA A 985 -22.94 -22.88 -22.78
CA ALA A 985 -22.66 -22.84 -21.35
C ALA A 985 -23.67 -21.91 -20.66
N LYS A 986 -24.49 -22.51 -19.80
CA LYS A 986 -25.61 -21.82 -19.12
C LYS A 986 -25.09 -20.96 -17.96
N GLN A 987 -25.38 -19.67 -18.02
CA GLN A 987 -25.01 -18.69 -17.01
C GLN A 987 -25.56 -19.09 -15.61
N TYR A 988 -24.75 -18.91 -14.58
CA TYR A 988 -25.20 -19.12 -13.20
C TYR A 988 -26.32 -18.14 -12.84
N GLY A 989 -26.20 -16.89 -13.26
CA GLY A 989 -27.13 -15.80 -12.98
C GLY A 989 -26.50 -14.75 -12.05
N SER A 990 -27.31 -14.18 -11.16
CA SER A 990 -26.82 -13.21 -10.18
C SER A 990 -26.09 -13.90 -9.02
N LEU A 991 -25.08 -13.23 -8.50
CA LEU A 991 -24.35 -13.63 -7.30
C LEU A 991 -25.31 -13.68 -6.10
N PRO A 992 -25.23 -14.71 -5.26
CA PRO A 992 -26.17 -14.94 -4.17
C PRO A 992 -25.99 -13.98 -2.99
N ASP A 993 -26.96 -13.99 -2.05
CA ASP A 993 -27.01 -13.06 -0.92
C ASP A 993 -25.82 -13.14 0.05
N TRP A 994 -25.13 -14.26 0.10
CA TRP A 994 -23.94 -14.41 0.94
C TRP A 994 -22.66 -13.80 0.31
N HIS A 995 -22.69 -13.47 -0.97
CA HIS A 995 -21.55 -12.89 -1.67
C HIS A 995 -21.51 -11.38 -1.43
N GLU A 996 -20.34 -10.81 -1.20
CA GLU A 996 -20.16 -9.37 -0.96
C GLU A 996 -20.77 -8.49 -2.06
N SER A 997 -20.73 -8.98 -3.31
CA SER A 997 -21.30 -8.32 -4.49
C SER A 997 -22.64 -8.93 -4.92
N LYS A 998 -23.48 -9.30 -3.98
CA LYS A 998 -24.82 -9.90 -4.22
C LYS A 998 -25.61 -9.16 -5.28
N GLY A 999 -26.32 -9.92 -6.10
CA GLY A 999 -27.17 -9.38 -7.14
C GLY A 999 -26.47 -8.98 -8.43
N GLN A 1000 -25.14 -8.85 -8.43
CA GLN A 1000 -24.38 -8.62 -9.65
C GLN A 1000 -24.35 -9.86 -10.55
N PRO A 1001 -24.31 -9.72 -11.88
CA PRO A 1001 -24.24 -10.85 -12.79
C PRO A 1001 -22.86 -11.53 -12.68
N SER A 1002 -22.86 -12.87 -12.58
CA SER A 1002 -21.61 -13.65 -12.57
C SER A 1002 -20.94 -13.71 -13.94
N TYR A 1003 -19.66 -14.10 -13.96
CA TYR A 1003 -18.90 -14.38 -15.17
C TYR A 1003 -18.88 -15.90 -15.48
N ILE A 1004 -18.86 -16.24 -16.75
CA ILE A 1004 -18.33 -17.52 -17.28
C ILE A 1004 -16.97 -17.20 -17.89
N PHE A 1005 -15.93 -17.94 -17.49
CA PHE A 1005 -14.63 -17.93 -18.14
C PHE A 1005 -14.44 -19.28 -18.84
N ALA A 1006 -14.18 -19.24 -20.14
CA ALA A 1006 -13.95 -20.41 -20.97
C ALA A 1006 -12.64 -20.28 -21.77
N ASP A 1007 -11.91 -21.38 -21.94
CA ASP A 1007 -10.63 -21.42 -22.68
C ASP A 1007 -10.73 -22.18 -24.00
N GLU A 1008 -11.11 -23.47 -24.01
CA GLU A 1008 -11.01 -24.31 -25.19
C GLU A 1008 -12.22 -25.24 -25.37
N ILE A 1009 -12.67 -25.40 -26.61
CA ILE A 1009 -13.63 -26.42 -27.02
C ILE A 1009 -12.87 -27.57 -27.72
N ASN A 1010 -12.65 -28.64 -26.99
CA ASN A 1010 -12.01 -29.83 -27.53
C ASN A 1010 -13.04 -30.78 -28.18
N ILE A 1011 -12.80 -31.23 -29.44
CA ILE A 1011 -13.62 -32.18 -30.18
C ILE A 1011 -12.76 -33.36 -30.58
N GLU A 1012 -13.09 -34.58 -30.11
CA GLU A 1012 -12.38 -35.84 -30.36
C GLU A 1012 -13.16 -36.75 -31.29
#